data_4a55792aa08708c4b139376c78726837
#
_entry.id   4a55792aa08708c4b139376c78726837
#
_cell.length_a   1.000
_cell.length_b   1.000
_cell.length_c   1.000
_cell.angle_alpha   90.00
_cell.angle_beta   90.00
_cell.angle_gamma   90.00
#
_symmetry.space_group_name_H-M   'P 1'
#
loop_
_entity.id
_entity.type
_entity.pdbx_description
1 polymer ?
#
loop_
_entity_poly.entity_id
_entity_poly.type
_entity_poly.pdbx_seq_one_letter_code
_entity_poly.pdbx_strand_id
1 'polypeptide(L)'
;MSRDSLGWGNVSTTLAPAEEEQAAGPVARHGWSGLARNADAERVRTELLAQDRMGVVITGDRGVGKTLVGRTALSGFGPEVYTIQLRSTGPGSATPYGCLAFTLARLPQSSLGSPTAILHGITSLIRDDAAGRQCVILLDNAGALDELSTGVLLNLLQTRTARLIATAQRTTDLPPDFYWLITSGQLAEVRLANLTELETLEVLQSALGHRVSTALASQLHQLVGGSPTLLQAVVSEQIERGNLVLSGSVWTLLDEVVLDGRTALEDIVRARYARETPEAREVIDVLSCARTLPLSRLARMYSPGVIADMEEAGQIVVDRTDRHLVTLGDRYLGDIVRNWMSVERRLELRDKVPGHQEHELDELTVEDLLAYAAWTHDCHAQLAPAHALAAASAAVRLFDPKFALKCAGSLSPSDAEWAEGQLQKSAAYLQLGLPLQAMSALDDVSDQQVNELAAEGFAEFIAAKADCMAWLEDRSGKVPELLRQARIRLQDLSLDDPPADPAALSRAGLCLDLCEFNYFSFIGDFEPMMERLTAAATTDVPGSDPVHRLRSAIILMEALSMTGRELDARKLMREIGGQLGEWSNVPRIRENFAWRSYNVLLLSGLWRQAIDMLKDASGRAGHGLHSGSAATDLAVGLAYVYAGRGYMALDPLLAAIAQLEVRASLQSLRQAYAATAFAYAQTGNSVQAAIYLDRARSADGPARFAVSSSTEFCMDMASRWLGDPEAKDRLIRAGEAHFRKGRYTLAGICVFGATVNGTVKDFLFLEELAGLRQGPLAEMSRTVAIGSRKKDAAIMLEAAEQAAGLELDAVQARCAALAFDFAKGAGLTASANAAYSMLESLSESVPALPIMPRNKGPLLTERERQIATLAGNGVSNKDIALEVGISVRTVEGHLYQVFTKLGVSSRSDLLGLI
;
A
#
# COMPACT_ATOMS: atom_id res chain seq x y z
N MET A 1 -54.37 10.27 -12.77
CA MET A 1 -54.73 10.57 -11.36
C MET A 1 -53.99 9.57 -10.51
N SER A 2 -53.19 9.97 -9.88
CA SER A 2 -52.48 10.60 -8.78
C SER A 2 -51.34 9.71 -8.28
N ARG A 3 -50.18 10.28 -8.39
CA ARG A 3 -49.00 9.93 -7.54
C ARG A 3 -49.35 10.29 -6.10
N ASP A 4 -48.99 9.48 -5.14
CA ASP A 4 -48.56 9.91 -3.80
C ASP A 4 -47.87 8.76 -3.07
N SER A 5 -46.64 8.98 -2.81
CA SER A 5 -45.93 9.13 -1.51
C SER A 5 -45.60 7.83 -0.80
N LEU A 6 -44.36 7.39 -1.04
CA LEU A 6 -43.58 6.69 -0.02
C LEU A 6 -42.48 7.65 0.47
N GLY A 7 -42.67 8.14 1.66
CA GLY A 7 -41.81 9.10 2.35
C GLY A 7 -40.44 8.52 2.68
N TRP A 8 -39.41 9.09 2.09
CA TRP A 8 -38.04 8.96 2.55
C TRP A 8 -37.83 9.93 3.70
N GLY A 9 -37.78 9.40 4.91
CA GLY A 9 -37.33 10.17 6.07
C GLY A 9 -35.86 10.58 5.85
N ASN A 10 -35.65 11.87 5.57
CA ASN A 10 -34.34 12.52 5.66
C ASN A 10 -33.84 12.40 7.09
N VAL A 11 -32.92 11.48 7.35
CA VAL A 11 -31.99 11.62 8.48
C VAL A 11 -30.91 12.57 8.02
N SER A 12 -31.21 13.86 8.14
CA SER A 12 -30.26 14.94 8.02
C SER A 12 -29.42 14.96 9.31
N THR A 13 -28.35 14.20 9.37
CA THR A 13 -27.26 14.47 10.28
C THR A 13 -26.53 15.71 9.76
N THR A 14 -26.98 16.88 10.22
CA THR A 14 -26.20 18.11 10.16
C THR A 14 -24.95 17.92 11.00
N LEU A 15 -23.89 17.40 10.38
CA LEU A 15 -22.54 17.63 10.82
C LEU A 15 -22.30 19.14 10.65
N ALA A 16 -22.00 19.81 11.75
CA ALA A 16 -21.54 21.20 11.71
C ALA A 16 -20.38 21.28 10.69
N PRO A 17 -20.36 22.30 9.81
CA PRO A 17 -19.27 22.47 8.90
C PRO A 17 -18.01 22.68 9.74
N ALA A 18 -17.04 21.78 9.57
CA ALA A 18 -15.65 22.09 9.86
C ALA A 18 -15.34 23.39 9.09
N GLU A 19 -14.66 24.31 9.76
CA GLU A 19 -14.23 25.59 9.20
C GLU A 19 -13.83 25.40 7.75
N GLU A 20 -14.39 26.21 6.86
CA GLU A 20 -14.07 26.28 5.45
C GLU A 20 -12.54 26.40 5.29
N GLU A 21 -11.86 25.27 5.18
CA GLU A 21 -10.52 25.26 4.63
C GLU A 21 -10.66 25.62 3.15
N GLN A 22 -10.09 26.76 2.84
CA GLN A 22 -10.04 27.37 1.52
C GLN A 22 -9.87 26.32 0.44
N ALA A 23 -10.81 26.27 -0.49
CA ALA A 23 -10.71 25.50 -1.70
C ALA A 23 -9.29 25.62 -2.24
N ALA A 24 -8.60 24.50 -2.38
CA ALA A 24 -7.24 24.44 -2.90
C ALA A 24 -7.27 25.19 -4.24
N GLY A 25 -6.63 26.36 -4.26
CA GLY A 25 -6.48 27.12 -5.48
C GLY A 25 -5.79 26.25 -6.55
N PRO A 26 -5.81 26.60 -7.83
CA PRO A 26 -5.31 25.79 -8.91
C PRO A 26 -3.90 25.31 -8.55
N VAL A 27 -3.74 23.98 -8.42
CA VAL A 27 -2.46 23.32 -8.12
C VAL A 27 -1.44 23.88 -9.10
N ALA A 28 -0.53 24.68 -8.56
CA ALA A 28 0.37 25.48 -9.35
C ALA A 28 1.16 24.55 -10.28
N ARG A 29 1.16 24.84 -11.58
CA ARG A 29 1.96 24.14 -12.62
C ARG A 29 3.46 24.07 -12.30
N HIS A 30 3.89 24.66 -11.20
CA HIS A 30 5.26 24.77 -10.73
C HIS A 30 5.75 23.61 -9.84
N GLY A 31 4.86 22.75 -9.30
CA GLY A 31 5.24 21.68 -8.39
C GLY A 31 5.84 20.41 -9.06
N TRP A 32 5.60 20.22 -10.36
CA TRP A 32 6.05 19.03 -11.08
C TRP A 32 7.48 19.12 -11.61
N SER A 33 8.13 20.30 -11.53
CA SER A 33 9.45 20.56 -12.10
C SER A 33 10.58 20.12 -11.14
N GLY A 34 11.24 19.04 -11.47
CA GLY A 34 12.61 18.78 -11.03
C GLY A 34 12.83 17.77 -9.88
N LEU A 35 11.84 17.50 -9.04
CA LEU A 35 12.08 16.76 -7.78
C LEU A 35 12.25 15.22 -7.96
N ALA A 36 11.60 14.64 -8.95
CA ALA A 36 11.58 13.19 -9.14
C ALA A 36 12.87 12.56 -9.66
N ARG A 37 13.79 13.36 -10.21
CA ARG A 37 14.93 12.86 -10.97
C ARG A 37 16.26 13.52 -10.56
N ASN A 38 16.33 14.06 -9.33
CA ASN A 38 17.56 14.71 -8.86
C ASN A 38 18.74 13.73 -8.81
N ALA A 39 18.53 12.48 -8.40
CA ALA A 39 19.58 11.46 -8.40
C ALA A 39 20.07 11.15 -9.81
N ASP A 40 19.17 11.05 -10.77
CA ASP A 40 19.52 10.85 -12.18
C ASP A 40 20.28 12.06 -12.75
N ALA A 41 19.86 13.29 -12.41
CA ALA A 41 20.53 14.51 -12.82
C ALA A 41 21.94 14.62 -12.22
N GLU A 42 22.13 14.22 -10.96
CA GLU A 42 23.44 14.12 -10.33
C GLU A 42 24.31 13.07 -11.00
N ARG A 43 23.75 11.92 -11.35
CA ARG A 43 24.45 10.89 -12.10
C ARG A 43 24.92 11.42 -13.46
N VAL A 44 24.05 12.14 -14.20
CA VAL A 44 24.41 12.79 -15.46
C VAL A 44 25.54 13.78 -15.27
N ARG A 45 25.53 14.61 -14.20
CA ARG A 45 26.61 15.55 -13.88
C ARG A 45 27.92 14.84 -13.57
N THR A 46 27.88 13.80 -12.76
CA THR A 46 29.06 13.01 -12.37
C THR A 46 29.70 12.40 -13.59
N GLU A 47 28.93 11.79 -14.48
CA GLU A 47 29.41 11.22 -15.73
C GLU A 47 29.96 12.28 -16.72
N LEU A 48 29.29 13.44 -16.79
CA LEU A 48 29.72 14.56 -17.62
C LEU A 48 31.07 15.14 -17.17
N LEU A 49 31.33 15.19 -15.86
CA LEU A 49 32.57 15.76 -15.31
C LEU A 49 33.75 14.79 -15.33
N ALA A 50 33.55 13.51 -15.62
CA ALA A 50 34.64 12.56 -15.74
C ALA A 50 35.67 13.00 -16.81
N GLN A 51 36.97 12.91 -16.48
CA GLN A 51 38.03 13.51 -17.29
C GLN A 51 38.14 12.90 -18.69
N ASP A 52 37.86 11.60 -18.83
CA ASP A 52 38.02 10.88 -20.11
C ASP A 52 36.76 10.93 -20.99
N ARG A 53 35.69 11.61 -20.54
CA ARG A 53 34.41 11.66 -21.25
C ARG A 53 34.23 12.97 -22.01
N MET A 54 33.62 12.87 -23.19
CA MET A 54 33.20 14.01 -24.00
C MET A 54 31.77 14.44 -23.68
N GLY A 55 30.98 13.56 -23.03
CA GLY A 55 29.58 13.84 -22.69
C GLY A 55 28.80 12.63 -22.22
N VAL A 56 27.51 12.83 -22.13
CA VAL A 56 26.52 11.85 -21.64
C VAL A 56 25.34 11.77 -22.58
N VAL A 57 24.87 10.59 -22.88
CA VAL A 57 23.61 10.35 -23.59
C VAL A 57 22.59 9.81 -22.59
N ILE A 58 21.44 10.50 -22.50
CA ILE A 58 20.30 10.08 -21.67
C ILE A 58 19.34 9.32 -22.58
N THR A 59 19.17 8.02 -22.34
CA THR A 59 18.25 7.16 -23.08
C THR A 59 17.04 6.76 -22.24
N GLY A 60 15.96 6.34 -22.88
CA GLY A 60 14.73 5.84 -22.23
C GLY A 60 13.48 6.17 -23.03
N ASP A 61 12.34 5.62 -22.60
CA ASP A 61 11.07 5.74 -23.32
C ASP A 61 10.56 7.19 -23.40
N ARG A 62 9.56 7.41 -24.26
CA ARG A 62 8.90 8.71 -24.36
C ARG A 62 8.18 9.03 -23.05
N GLY A 63 8.27 10.30 -22.60
CA GLY A 63 7.59 10.73 -21.37
C GLY A 63 8.32 10.40 -20.06
N VAL A 64 9.46 9.69 -20.09
CA VAL A 64 10.23 9.30 -18.90
C VAL A 64 10.96 10.48 -18.23
N GLY A 65 11.01 11.64 -18.86
CA GLY A 65 11.61 12.85 -18.29
C GLY A 65 13.04 13.15 -18.73
N LYS A 66 13.55 12.57 -19.83
CA LYS A 66 14.94 12.80 -20.33
C LYS A 66 15.33 14.26 -20.42
N THR A 67 14.50 15.07 -21.09
CA THR A 67 14.75 16.50 -21.27
C THR A 67 14.77 17.25 -19.93
N LEU A 68 13.92 16.84 -18.99
CA LEU A 68 13.90 17.39 -17.63
C LEU A 68 15.20 17.09 -16.88
N VAL A 69 15.64 15.83 -16.90
CA VAL A 69 16.92 15.40 -16.29
C VAL A 69 18.09 16.16 -16.88
N GLY A 70 18.15 16.30 -18.22
CA GLY A 70 19.19 17.08 -18.88
C GLY A 70 19.21 18.56 -18.45
N ARG A 71 18.03 19.20 -18.35
CA ARG A 71 17.91 20.59 -17.88
C ARG A 71 18.26 20.72 -16.40
N THR A 72 17.81 19.79 -15.55
CA THR A 72 18.15 19.78 -14.13
C THR A 72 19.64 19.58 -13.91
N ALA A 73 20.26 18.71 -14.70
CA ALA A 73 21.72 18.52 -14.66
C ALA A 73 22.45 19.82 -15.05
N LEU A 74 21.97 20.54 -16.07
CA LEU A 74 22.54 21.83 -16.46
C LEU A 74 22.34 22.91 -15.39
N SER A 75 21.17 23.01 -14.80
CA SER A 75 20.90 24.04 -13.78
C SER A 75 21.72 23.90 -12.52
N GLY A 76 22.31 22.72 -12.30
CA GLY A 76 23.24 22.47 -11.19
C GLY A 76 24.65 22.99 -11.40
N PHE A 77 24.97 23.50 -12.59
CA PHE A 77 26.25 24.18 -12.84
C PHE A 77 26.15 25.66 -12.52
N GLY A 78 27.22 26.21 -11.97
CA GLY A 78 27.32 27.61 -11.68
C GLY A 78 27.62 28.46 -12.94
N PRO A 79 27.86 29.78 -12.75
CA PRO A 79 28.16 30.72 -13.84
C PRO A 79 29.48 30.43 -14.54
N GLU A 80 30.28 29.52 -14.02
CA GLU A 80 31.56 29.05 -14.62
C GLU A 80 31.36 28.14 -15.84
N VAL A 81 30.15 27.70 -16.12
CA VAL A 81 29.80 26.89 -17.27
C VAL A 81 28.94 27.70 -18.25
N TYR A 82 29.35 27.70 -19.49
CA TYR A 82 28.54 28.27 -20.59
C TYR A 82 27.66 27.18 -21.17
N THR A 83 26.36 27.39 -21.21
CA THR A 83 25.39 26.38 -21.65
C THR A 83 24.70 26.76 -22.94
N ILE A 84 24.57 25.78 -23.86
CA ILE A 84 23.83 25.91 -25.11
C ILE A 84 22.74 24.83 -25.12
N GLN A 85 21.49 25.23 -25.44
CA GLN A 85 20.39 24.28 -25.61
C GLN A 85 20.03 24.20 -27.10
N LEU A 86 20.13 23.00 -27.64
CA LEU A 86 19.77 22.67 -29.02
C LEU A 86 18.62 21.66 -29.02
N ARG A 87 17.78 21.73 -30.02
CA ARG A 87 16.71 20.76 -30.23
C ARG A 87 16.69 20.32 -31.68
N SER A 88 16.70 19.02 -31.91
CA SER A 88 16.46 18.46 -33.23
C SER A 88 14.96 18.23 -33.43
N THR A 89 14.40 18.77 -34.54
CA THR A 89 12.95 18.70 -34.83
C THR A 89 12.67 17.69 -35.93
N GLY A 90 11.93 16.63 -35.55
CA GLY A 90 11.13 15.68 -36.32
C GLY A 90 11.58 15.10 -37.66
N PRO A 91 10.79 14.23 -38.28
CA PRO A 91 11.09 13.51 -39.52
C PRO A 91 11.12 14.39 -40.79
N GLY A 92 11.57 15.57 -40.65
CA GLY A 92 11.89 16.55 -41.69
C GLY A 92 13.25 17.15 -41.50
N SER A 93 14.15 16.52 -40.72
CA SER A 93 15.52 16.94 -40.46
C SER A 93 16.44 16.86 -41.74
N ALA A 94 15.83 16.85 -42.90
CA ALA A 94 16.49 17.08 -44.18
C ALA A 94 17.00 18.55 -44.33
N THR A 95 16.72 19.43 -43.34
CA THR A 95 17.24 20.79 -43.37
C THR A 95 18.70 20.78 -42.88
N PRO A 96 19.65 21.07 -43.77
CA PRO A 96 21.06 21.14 -43.41
C PRO A 96 21.27 22.09 -42.22
N TYR A 97 22.04 21.66 -41.22
CA TYR A 97 22.30 22.40 -39.97
C TYR A 97 21.03 22.80 -39.20
N GLY A 98 19.98 22.02 -39.25
CA GLY A 98 18.65 22.39 -38.70
C GLY A 98 18.67 22.75 -37.20
N CYS A 99 19.33 21.97 -36.35
CA CYS A 99 19.45 22.28 -34.92
C CYS A 99 20.37 23.48 -34.62
N LEU A 100 21.23 23.88 -35.57
CA LEU A 100 22.21 24.97 -35.43
C LEU A 100 21.74 26.27 -36.14
N ALA A 101 20.54 26.33 -36.71
CA ALA A 101 20.05 27.46 -37.52
C ALA A 101 20.20 28.81 -36.80
N PHE A 102 19.89 28.89 -35.49
CA PHE A 102 20.06 30.13 -34.72
C PHE A 102 21.54 30.50 -34.51
N THR A 103 22.44 29.52 -34.44
CA THR A 103 23.87 29.75 -34.34
C THR A 103 24.41 30.23 -35.67
N LEU A 104 23.96 29.63 -36.76
CA LEU A 104 24.32 30.08 -38.14
C LEU A 104 23.90 31.51 -38.43
N ALA A 105 22.72 31.95 -38.00
CA ALA A 105 22.23 33.29 -38.19
C ALA A 105 23.13 34.37 -37.55
N ARG A 106 24.01 34.01 -36.63
CA ARG A 106 24.96 34.90 -35.96
C ARG A 106 26.33 34.96 -36.65
N LEU A 107 26.54 34.10 -37.64
CA LEU A 107 27.81 34.05 -38.36
C LEU A 107 27.89 35.14 -39.44
N PRO A 108 29.08 35.74 -39.66
CA PRO A 108 29.27 36.69 -40.77
C PRO A 108 29.13 35.93 -42.12
N GLN A 109 28.65 36.64 -43.14
CA GLN A 109 28.47 36.07 -44.48
C GLN A 109 29.70 35.35 -45.05
N SER A 110 30.88 35.86 -44.74
CA SER A 110 32.15 35.23 -45.14
C SER A 110 32.36 33.80 -44.59
N SER A 111 31.71 33.46 -43.50
CA SER A 111 31.80 32.14 -42.87
C SER A 111 30.75 31.15 -43.41
N LEU A 112 29.86 31.54 -44.30
CA LEU A 112 28.77 30.71 -44.83
C LEU A 112 29.12 30.05 -46.20
N GLY A 113 30.33 30.33 -46.72
CA GLY A 113 30.72 29.94 -48.10
C GLY A 113 31.05 28.44 -48.28
N SER A 114 31.31 27.66 -47.24
CA SER A 114 31.60 26.25 -47.32
C SER A 114 31.34 25.54 -45.97
N PRO A 115 31.10 24.21 -45.95
CA PRO A 115 30.92 23.46 -44.70
C PRO A 115 32.09 23.64 -43.71
N THR A 116 33.32 23.70 -44.18
CA THR A 116 34.50 23.95 -43.36
C THR A 116 34.55 25.35 -42.79
N ALA A 117 34.13 26.35 -43.56
CA ALA A 117 34.02 27.73 -43.05
C ALA A 117 32.93 27.88 -42.01
N ILE A 118 31.80 27.22 -42.17
CA ILE A 118 30.72 27.12 -41.18
C ILE A 118 31.22 26.45 -39.91
N LEU A 119 31.91 25.33 -39.99
CA LEU A 119 32.47 24.62 -38.87
C LEU A 119 33.44 25.50 -38.05
N HIS A 120 34.36 26.20 -38.75
CA HIS A 120 35.28 27.10 -38.06
C HIS A 120 34.55 28.29 -37.45
N GLY A 121 33.58 28.85 -38.18
CA GLY A 121 32.78 29.98 -37.69
C GLY A 121 31.99 29.64 -36.43
N ILE A 122 31.31 28.49 -36.40
CA ILE A 122 30.58 28.02 -35.21
C ILE A 122 31.53 27.75 -34.04
N THR A 123 32.65 27.08 -34.31
CA THR A 123 33.65 26.78 -33.27
C THR A 123 34.24 28.06 -32.65
N SER A 124 34.54 29.05 -33.47
CA SER A 124 35.06 30.34 -32.99
C SER A 124 33.98 31.10 -32.18
N LEU A 125 32.76 31.17 -32.70
CA LEU A 125 31.62 31.83 -32.04
C LEU A 125 31.38 31.25 -30.65
N ILE A 126 31.32 29.91 -30.54
CA ILE A 126 31.11 29.23 -29.26
C ILE A 126 32.27 29.49 -28.28
N ARG A 127 33.49 29.51 -28.78
CA ARG A 127 34.68 29.78 -27.94
C ARG A 127 34.67 31.24 -27.43
N ASP A 128 34.32 32.21 -28.30
CA ASP A 128 34.21 33.63 -27.96
C ASP A 128 33.09 33.87 -26.95
N ASP A 129 31.92 33.27 -27.14
CA ASP A 129 30.77 33.34 -26.23
C ASP A 129 31.07 32.66 -24.86
N ALA A 130 31.78 31.57 -24.86
CA ALA A 130 32.17 30.88 -23.63
C ALA A 130 33.18 31.73 -22.82
N ALA A 131 33.97 32.60 -23.46
CA ALA A 131 34.92 33.50 -22.81
C ALA A 131 35.84 32.78 -21.80
N GLY A 132 36.38 31.63 -22.19
CA GLY A 132 37.24 30.79 -21.33
C GLY A 132 36.50 29.86 -20.37
N ARG A 133 35.16 29.92 -20.29
CA ARG A 133 34.35 28.99 -19.51
C ARG A 133 34.22 27.66 -20.23
N GLN A 134 33.96 26.60 -19.46
CA GLN A 134 33.62 25.28 -20.02
C GLN A 134 32.26 25.37 -20.71
N CYS A 135 32.17 24.94 -21.97
CA CYS A 135 30.89 24.88 -22.70
C CYS A 135 30.24 23.52 -22.54
N VAL A 136 28.96 23.50 -22.23
CA VAL A 136 28.09 22.30 -22.21
C VAL A 136 26.91 22.48 -23.13
N ILE A 137 26.72 21.57 -24.08
CA ILE A 137 25.62 21.56 -25.03
C ILE A 137 24.57 20.54 -24.55
N LEU A 138 23.32 20.96 -24.32
CA LEU A 138 22.17 20.07 -24.17
C LEU A 138 21.49 19.92 -25.52
N LEU A 139 21.54 18.73 -26.08
CA LEU A 139 20.91 18.36 -27.34
C LEU A 139 19.68 17.52 -27.09
N ASP A 140 18.50 18.05 -27.32
CA ASP A 140 17.25 17.33 -27.19
C ASP A 140 16.89 16.61 -28.50
N ASN A 141 16.49 15.31 -28.39
CA ASN A 141 16.11 14.46 -29.50
C ASN A 141 17.24 14.20 -30.53
N ALA A 142 18.39 13.73 -30.04
CA ALA A 142 19.60 13.53 -30.85
C ALA A 142 19.42 12.51 -32.02
N GLY A 143 18.44 11.61 -31.95
CA GLY A 143 18.11 10.67 -33.02
C GLY A 143 17.57 11.32 -34.30
N ALA A 144 17.18 12.60 -34.26
CA ALA A 144 16.65 13.34 -35.40
C ALA A 144 17.67 14.35 -35.97
N LEU A 145 18.95 14.18 -35.73
CA LEU A 145 20.01 15.04 -36.26
C LEU A 145 20.23 14.82 -37.75
N ASP A 146 20.47 15.92 -38.45
CA ASP A 146 20.99 15.88 -39.81
C ASP A 146 22.53 15.64 -39.82
N GLU A 147 23.04 15.14 -40.94
CA GLU A 147 24.45 14.78 -41.12
C GLU A 147 25.40 15.94 -40.86
N LEU A 148 25.08 17.15 -41.35
CA LEU A 148 25.92 18.32 -41.23
C LEU A 148 25.95 18.88 -39.80
N SER A 149 24.81 18.87 -39.10
CA SER A 149 24.76 19.16 -37.64
C SER A 149 25.58 18.14 -36.84
N THR A 150 25.50 16.87 -37.20
CA THR A 150 26.28 15.79 -36.56
C THR A 150 27.78 16.06 -36.70
N GLY A 151 28.26 16.40 -37.90
CA GLY A 151 29.67 16.71 -38.15
C GLY A 151 30.19 17.89 -37.33
N VAL A 152 29.39 18.94 -37.18
CA VAL A 152 29.76 20.10 -36.33
C VAL A 152 29.84 19.72 -34.86
N LEU A 153 28.84 19.00 -34.35
CA LEU A 153 28.84 18.57 -32.95
C LEU A 153 30.00 17.63 -32.64
N LEU A 154 30.30 16.67 -33.51
CA LEU A 154 31.45 15.80 -33.37
C LEU A 154 32.77 16.56 -33.29
N ASN A 155 32.94 17.55 -34.16
CA ASN A 155 34.15 18.38 -34.13
C ASN A 155 34.28 19.17 -32.82
N LEU A 156 33.18 19.74 -32.30
CA LEU A 156 33.19 20.45 -31.01
C LEU A 156 33.59 19.52 -29.86
N LEU A 157 33.13 18.26 -29.88
CA LEU A 157 33.45 17.25 -28.88
C LEU A 157 34.94 16.81 -29.00
N GLN A 158 35.39 16.46 -30.21
CA GLN A 158 36.76 15.98 -30.45
C GLN A 158 37.80 17.05 -30.14
N THR A 159 37.49 18.33 -30.44
CA THR A 159 38.36 19.47 -30.09
C THR A 159 38.25 19.91 -28.64
N ARG A 160 37.41 19.21 -27.85
CA ARG A 160 37.12 19.56 -26.48
C ARG A 160 36.63 21.01 -26.28
N THR A 161 36.09 21.60 -27.34
CA THR A 161 35.48 22.96 -27.28
C THR A 161 34.21 22.95 -26.49
N ALA A 162 33.44 21.84 -26.51
CA ALA A 162 32.21 21.66 -25.72
C ALA A 162 32.10 20.22 -25.22
N ARG A 163 31.32 20.01 -24.14
CA ARG A 163 30.82 18.71 -23.71
C ARG A 163 29.37 18.58 -24.07
N LEU A 164 28.86 17.36 -24.18
CA LEU A 164 27.49 17.06 -24.63
C LEU A 164 26.66 16.37 -23.57
N ILE A 165 25.42 16.85 -23.38
CA ILE A 165 24.31 16.07 -22.81
C ILE A 165 23.32 15.88 -23.95
N ALA A 166 23.15 14.65 -24.43
CA ALA A 166 22.21 14.34 -25.51
C ALA A 166 21.05 13.52 -24.97
N THR A 167 19.85 13.70 -25.55
CA THR A 167 18.70 12.83 -25.24
C THR A 167 18.33 12.02 -26.49
N ALA A 168 18.05 10.73 -26.31
CA ALA A 168 17.56 9.84 -27.37
C ALA A 168 16.54 8.84 -26.79
N GLN A 169 15.76 8.19 -27.64
CA GLN A 169 14.87 7.13 -27.19
C GLN A 169 15.65 5.84 -26.93
N ARG A 170 16.46 5.43 -27.92
CA ARG A 170 17.39 4.29 -27.84
C ARG A 170 18.78 4.73 -28.35
N THR A 171 19.80 4.04 -27.94
CA THR A 171 21.16 4.26 -28.48
C THR A 171 21.25 3.97 -29.96
N THR A 172 20.44 3.02 -30.46
CA THR A 172 20.35 2.67 -31.89
C THR A 172 19.77 3.77 -32.78
N ASP A 173 19.02 4.71 -32.20
CA ASP A 173 18.39 5.83 -32.92
C ASP A 173 19.39 6.96 -33.22
N LEU A 174 20.55 6.92 -32.57
CA LEU A 174 21.59 7.94 -32.71
C LEU A 174 22.33 7.81 -34.04
N PRO A 175 22.87 8.92 -34.59
CA PRO A 175 23.79 8.83 -35.69
C PRO A 175 24.96 7.85 -35.40
N PRO A 176 25.45 7.11 -36.44
CA PRO A 176 26.47 6.07 -36.24
C PRO A 176 27.72 6.51 -35.46
N ASP A 177 28.11 7.75 -35.66
CA ASP A 177 29.29 8.33 -35.00
C ASP A 177 29.08 8.49 -33.49
N PHE A 178 27.90 8.89 -33.06
CA PHE A 178 27.57 8.97 -31.62
C PHE A 178 27.47 7.58 -31.00
N TYR A 179 26.89 6.61 -31.74
CA TYR A 179 26.86 5.23 -31.30
C TYR A 179 28.28 4.67 -31.04
N TRP A 180 29.23 5.00 -31.99
CA TRP A 180 30.63 4.62 -31.83
C TRP A 180 31.28 5.28 -30.59
N LEU A 181 30.99 6.55 -30.30
CA LEU A 181 31.53 7.23 -29.12
C LEU A 181 31.00 6.62 -27.81
N ILE A 182 29.78 6.08 -27.81
CA ILE A 182 29.21 5.35 -26.64
C ILE A 182 29.95 4.01 -26.47
N THR A 183 30.08 3.24 -27.54
CA THR A 183 30.72 1.91 -27.49
C THR A 183 32.23 2.00 -27.17
N SER A 184 32.91 3.09 -27.58
CA SER A 184 34.29 3.38 -27.21
C SER A 184 34.46 3.98 -25.80
N GLY A 185 33.38 4.22 -25.06
CA GLY A 185 33.41 4.76 -23.72
C GLY A 185 33.67 6.28 -23.62
N GLN A 186 33.67 6.99 -24.75
CA GLN A 186 33.89 8.44 -24.80
C GLN A 186 32.62 9.24 -24.47
N LEU A 187 31.42 8.66 -24.74
CA LEU A 187 30.16 9.13 -24.22
C LEU A 187 29.61 8.12 -23.20
N ALA A 188 29.14 8.58 -22.06
CA ALA A 188 28.46 7.74 -21.11
C ALA A 188 27.00 7.56 -21.52
N GLU A 189 26.42 6.40 -21.25
CA GLU A 189 24.97 6.21 -21.34
C GLU A 189 24.34 6.23 -19.94
N VAL A 190 23.31 7.06 -19.77
CA VAL A 190 22.45 7.04 -18.59
C VAL A 190 21.05 6.66 -19.05
N ARG A 191 20.66 5.42 -18.78
CA ARG A 191 19.32 4.93 -19.12
C ARG A 191 18.33 5.27 -18.01
N LEU A 192 17.27 5.97 -18.38
CA LEU A 192 16.15 6.28 -17.48
C LEU A 192 15.06 5.21 -17.63
N ALA A 193 14.69 4.63 -16.52
CA ALA A 193 13.48 3.79 -16.42
C ALA A 193 12.26 4.63 -16.02
N ASN A 194 11.07 4.08 -16.15
CA ASN A 194 9.87 4.64 -15.55
C ASN A 194 10.02 4.71 -14.01
N LEU A 195 9.24 5.56 -13.36
CA LEU A 195 9.23 5.67 -11.90
C LEU A 195 8.79 4.33 -11.31
N THR A 196 9.40 3.96 -10.20
CA THR A 196 8.90 2.89 -9.33
C THR A 196 7.67 3.39 -8.56
N GLU A 197 6.94 2.50 -7.92
CA GLU A 197 5.76 2.86 -7.11
C GLU A 197 6.14 3.81 -5.96
N LEU A 198 7.27 3.57 -5.31
CA LEU A 198 7.79 4.44 -4.25
C LEU A 198 8.15 5.83 -4.78
N GLU A 199 8.87 5.91 -5.89
CA GLU A 199 9.20 7.17 -6.54
C GLU A 199 7.94 7.91 -7.02
N THR A 200 6.92 7.17 -7.48
CA THR A 200 5.61 7.74 -7.83
C THR A 200 4.95 8.41 -6.62
N LEU A 201 4.97 7.76 -5.46
CA LEU A 201 4.46 8.32 -4.21
C LEU A 201 5.21 9.60 -3.82
N GLU A 202 6.54 9.58 -3.84
CA GLU A 202 7.38 10.73 -3.51
C GLU A 202 7.12 11.92 -4.45
N VAL A 203 6.99 11.64 -5.75
CA VAL A 203 6.67 12.66 -6.77
C VAL A 203 5.31 13.27 -6.51
N LEU A 204 4.29 12.45 -6.24
CA LEU A 204 2.94 12.91 -5.96
C LEU A 204 2.90 13.77 -4.69
N GLN A 205 3.53 13.35 -3.61
CA GLN A 205 3.58 14.11 -2.36
C GLN A 205 4.27 15.46 -2.57
N SER A 206 5.36 15.46 -3.31
CA SER A 206 6.08 16.69 -3.61
C SER A 206 5.28 17.64 -4.52
N ALA A 207 4.61 17.10 -5.55
CA ALA A 207 3.86 17.89 -6.51
C ALA A 207 2.56 18.47 -5.92
N LEU A 208 1.90 17.71 -5.05
CA LEU A 208 0.63 18.08 -4.44
C LEU A 208 0.79 18.83 -3.11
N GLY A 209 2.00 18.89 -2.55
CA GLY A 209 2.33 19.62 -1.33
C GLY A 209 1.75 19.05 -0.04
N HIS A 210 1.06 17.92 -0.12
CA HIS A 210 0.42 17.22 0.99
C HIS A 210 0.69 15.73 0.90
N ARG A 211 0.37 15.00 1.96
CA ARG A 211 0.44 13.53 1.95
C ARG A 211 -0.45 12.94 0.87
N VAL A 212 -0.02 11.82 0.33
CA VAL A 212 -0.76 11.06 -0.68
C VAL A 212 -0.95 9.66 -0.13
N SER A 213 -2.16 9.10 -0.28
CA SER A 213 -2.40 7.72 0.13
C SER A 213 -1.57 6.76 -0.73
N THR A 214 -1.03 5.71 -0.12
CA THR A 214 -0.26 4.68 -0.84
C THR A 214 -1.09 4.02 -1.94
N ALA A 215 -2.39 3.88 -1.70
CA ALA A 215 -3.36 3.41 -2.67
C ALA A 215 -3.46 4.26 -3.92
N LEU A 216 -3.60 5.57 -3.73
CA LEU A 216 -3.65 6.51 -4.84
C LEU A 216 -2.37 6.42 -5.67
N ALA A 217 -1.21 6.37 -5.00
CA ALA A 217 0.07 6.24 -5.68
C ALA A 217 0.18 4.93 -6.46
N SER A 218 -0.24 3.80 -5.87
CA SER A 218 -0.24 2.49 -6.51
C SER A 218 -1.19 2.44 -7.71
N GLN A 219 -2.42 2.91 -7.56
CA GLN A 219 -3.41 2.94 -8.64
C GLN A 219 -2.93 3.80 -9.82
N LEU A 220 -2.43 5.01 -9.54
CA LEU A 220 -1.89 5.88 -10.58
C LEU A 220 -0.65 5.28 -11.23
N HIS A 221 0.26 4.70 -10.44
CA HIS A 221 1.44 4.03 -10.97
C HIS A 221 1.07 2.91 -11.94
N GLN A 222 0.15 2.04 -11.56
CA GLN A 222 -0.30 0.93 -12.41
C GLN A 222 -1.00 1.41 -13.67
N LEU A 223 -1.79 2.48 -13.57
CA LEU A 223 -2.49 3.06 -14.71
C LEU A 223 -1.53 3.62 -15.76
N VAL A 224 -0.51 4.38 -15.32
CA VAL A 224 0.41 5.10 -16.23
C VAL A 224 1.75 4.39 -16.44
N GLY A 225 1.95 3.20 -15.84
CA GLY A 225 3.21 2.44 -15.92
C GLY A 225 4.42 3.21 -15.39
N GLY A 226 4.22 4.11 -14.42
CA GLY A 226 5.29 4.96 -13.86
C GLY A 226 5.80 6.07 -14.79
N SER A 227 5.09 6.40 -15.88
CA SER A 227 5.46 7.51 -16.77
C SER A 227 5.17 8.87 -16.12
N PRO A 228 6.19 9.72 -15.84
CA PRO A 228 5.98 11.01 -15.17
C PRO A 228 5.05 11.95 -15.94
N THR A 229 5.14 11.96 -17.28
CA THR A 229 4.31 12.82 -18.12
C THR A 229 2.83 12.43 -18.07
N LEU A 230 2.56 11.13 -18.10
CA LEU A 230 1.20 10.61 -18.01
C LEU A 230 0.65 10.78 -16.59
N LEU A 231 1.49 10.56 -15.57
CA LEU A 231 1.12 10.78 -14.18
C LEU A 231 0.64 12.22 -13.95
N GLN A 232 1.39 13.20 -14.45
CA GLN A 232 1.00 14.61 -14.38
C GLN A 232 -0.34 14.87 -15.07
N ALA A 233 -0.54 14.33 -16.27
CA ALA A 233 -1.76 14.53 -17.03
C ALA A 233 -2.98 13.94 -16.31
N VAL A 234 -2.87 12.69 -15.83
CA VAL A 234 -3.95 12.02 -15.09
C VAL A 234 -4.28 12.73 -13.78
N VAL A 235 -3.28 13.12 -13.00
CA VAL A 235 -3.50 13.84 -11.74
C VAL A 235 -4.20 15.18 -11.97
N SER A 236 -3.75 15.94 -12.96
CA SER A 236 -4.39 17.21 -13.29
C SER A 236 -5.86 17.01 -13.69
N GLU A 237 -6.13 15.99 -14.50
CA GLU A 237 -7.49 15.62 -14.91
C GLU A 237 -8.37 15.23 -13.72
N GLN A 238 -7.87 14.38 -12.82
CA GLN A 238 -8.66 13.92 -11.66
C GLN A 238 -8.93 15.06 -10.67
N ILE A 239 -8.04 16.06 -10.57
CA ILE A 239 -8.27 17.28 -9.77
C ILE A 239 -9.34 18.14 -10.42
N GLU A 240 -9.25 18.39 -11.74
CA GLU A 240 -10.23 19.20 -12.48
C GLU A 240 -11.65 18.61 -12.41
N ARG A 241 -11.75 17.28 -12.34
CA ARG A 241 -13.03 16.56 -12.17
C ARG A 241 -13.55 16.56 -10.74
N GLY A 242 -12.74 16.97 -9.79
CA GLY A 242 -13.04 16.82 -8.36
C GLY A 242 -13.07 15.37 -7.89
N ASN A 243 -12.46 14.42 -8.62
CA ASN A 243 -12.33 13.04 -8.21
C ASN A 243 -11.11 12.82 -7.31
N LEU A 244 -10.05 13.60 -7.51
CA LEU A 244 -8.91 13.67 -6.61
C LEU A 244 -9.12 14.82 -5.64
N VAL A 245 -9.32 14.48 -4.37
CA VAL A 245 -9.68 15.44 -3.32
C VAL A 245 -8.69 15.38 -2.15
N LEU A 246 -8.53 16.51 -1.48
CA LEU A 246 -7.79 16.60 -0.22
C LEU A 246 -8.76 16.36 0.94
N SER A 247 -8.69 15.18 1.55
CA SER A 247 -9.45 14.86 2.76
C SER A 247 -8.54 15.03 3.98
N GLY A 248 -8.83 16.02 4.82
CA GLY A 248 -7.93 16.43 5.88
C GLY A 248 -6.58 16.89 5.32
N SER A 249 -5.51 16.16 5.59
CA SER A 249 -4.16 16.44 5.07
C SER A 249 -3.68 15.43 4.02
N VAL A 250 -4.56 14.58 3.48
CA VAL A 250 -4.21 13.47 2.58
C VAL A 250 -5.01 13.55 1.28
N TRP A 251 -4.32 13.49 0.15
CA TRP A 251 -4.94 13.34 -1.16
C TRP A 251 -5.43 11.90 -1.37
N THR A 252 -6.69 11.76 -1.80
CA THR A 252 -7.35 10.49 -2.10
C THR A 252 -8.32 10.61 -3.25
N LEU A 253 -8.75 9.47 -3.83
CA LEU A 253 -9.77 9.41 -4.88
C LEU A 253 -11.15 9.17 -4.27
N LEU A 254 -12.14 9.88 -4.79
CA LEU A 254 -13.56 9.65 -4.49
C LEU A 254 -14.08 8.35 -5.13
N ASP A 255 -13.68 8.10 -6.38
CA ASP A 255 -14.07 6.92 -7.14
C ASP A 255 -12.89 6.41 -7.97
N GLU A 256 -13.05 5.34 -8.72
CA GLU A 256 -12.04 4.85 -9.64
C GLU A 256 -11.62 5.92 -10.65
N VAL A 257 -10.36 5.84 -11.08
CA VAL A 257 -9.87 6.75 -12.13
C VAL A 257 -10.58 6.44 -13.45
N VAL A 258 -11.45 7.33 -13.88
CA VAL A 258 -12.11 7.25 -15.17
C VAL A 258 -11.42 8.19 -16.14
N LEU A 259 -10.91 7.66 -17.23
CA LEU A 259 -10.30 8.39 -18.32
C LEU A 259 -11.36 8.58 -19.42
N ASP A 260 -12.10 9.68 -19.41
CA ASP A 260 -13.17 9.94 -20.40
C ASP A 260 -12.75 10.77 -21.60
N GLY A 261 -11.49 11.08 -21.68
CA GLY A 261 -10.89 11.55 -22.91
C GLY A 261 -11.13 13.03 -23.28
N ARG A 262 -11.37 13.93 -22.33
CA ARG A 262 -11.58 15.37 -22.64
C ARG A 262 -10.43 16.28 -22.20
N THR A 263 -9.21 15.78 -22.13
CA THR A 263 -8.09 16.44 -21.45
C THR A 263 -6.80 16.41 -22.25
N ALA A 264 -5.72 16.99 -21.69
CA ALA A 264 -4.38 16.95 -22.25
C ALA A 264 -3.88 15.50 -22.52
N LEU A 265 -4.36 14.52 -21.76
CA LEU A 265 -4.07 13.11 -22.00
C LEU A 265 -4.70 12.62 -23.30
N GLU A 266 -5.94 13.06 -23.58
CA GLU A 266 -6.61 12.75 -24.86
C GLU A 266 -5.82 13.30 -26.05
N ASP A 267 -5.35 14.53 -25.96
CA ASP A 267 -4.58 15.14 -27.05
C ASP A 267 -3.29 14.35 -27.33
N ILE A 268 -2.62 13.85 -26.30
CA ILE A 268 -1.45 12.99 -26.42
C ILE A 268 -1.82 11.67 -27.13
N VAL A 269 -2.92 11.06 -26.72
CA VAL A 269 -3.40 9.78 -27.28
C VAL A 269 -3.88 9.98 -28.72
N ARG A 270 -4.65 11.03 -29.00
CA ARG A 270 -5.11 11.39 -30.37
C ARG A 270 -3.96 11.65 -31.31
N ALA A 271 -2.95 12.42 -30.88
CA ALA A 271 -1.76 12.69 -31.65
C ALA A 271 -0.94 11.44 -31.95
N ARG A 272 -0.93 10.47 -31.02
CA ARG A 272 -0.27 9.18 -31.22
C ARG A 272 -1.08 8.30 -32.17
N TYR A 273 -2.37 8.13 -31.91
CA TYR A 273 -3.29 7.32 -32.72
C TYR A 273 -3.38 7.83 -34.17
N ALA A 274 -3.37 9.14 -34.39
CA ALA A 274 -3.45 9.75 -35.74
C ALA A 274 -2.21 9.46 -36.60
N ARG A 275 -1.05 9.14 -36.00
CA ARG A 275 0.19 8.82 -36.73
C ARG A 275 0.26 7.38 -37.19
N GLU A 276 -0.58 6.52 -36.64
CA GLU A 276 -0.60 5.09 -36.98
C GLU A 276 -1.21 4.83 -38.36
N THR A 277 -0.82 3.74 -39.00
CA THR A 277 -1.42 3.31 -40.26
C THR A 277 -2.89 2.93 -40.04
N PRO A 278 -3.75 2.96 -41.09
CA PRO A 278 -5.15 2.58 -40.94
C PRO A 278 -5.32 1.15 -40.34
N GLU A 279 -4.46 0.20 -40.75
CA GLU A 279 -4.51 -1.17 -40.26
C GLU A 279 -4.05 -1.26 -38.79
N ALA A 280 -2.98 -0.57 -38.41
CA ALA A 280 -2.54 -0.50 -37.02
C ALA A 280 -3.59 0.16 -36.10
N ARG A 281 -4.30 1.21 -36.58
CA ARG A 281 -5.42 1.80 -35.84
C ARG A 281 -6.53 0.80 -35.60
N GLU A 282 -6.87 -0.02 -36.58
CA GLU A 282 -7.91 -1.02 -36.42
C GLU A 282 -7.50 -2.13 -35.43
N VAL A 283 -6.22 -2.52 -35.40
CA VAL A 283 -5.65 -3.39 -34.37
C VAL A 283 -5.80 -2.77 -32.97
N ILE A 284 -5.47 -1.48 -32.84
CA ILE A 284 -5.65 -0.75 -31.59
C ILE A 284 -7.13 -0.72 -31.20
N ASP A 285 -8.04 -0.43 -32.12
CA ASP A 285 -9.48 -0.40 -31.89
C ASP A 285 -10.00 -1.73 -31.37
N VAL A 286 -9.62 -2.83 -32.03
CA VAL A 286 -10.04 -4.20 -31.64
C VAL A 286 -9.50 -4.54 -30.27
N LEU A 287 -8.20 -4.34 -30.00
CA LEU A 287 -7.59 -4.63 -28.71
C LEU A 287 -8.09 -3.71 -27.59
N SER A 288 -8.54 -2.48 -27.92
CA SER A 288 -9.17 -1.58 -26.96
C SER A 288 -10.52 -2.15 -26.47
N CYS A 289 -11.28 -2.81 -27.35
CA CYS A 289 -12.55 -3.44 -27.02
C CYS A 289 -12.37 -4.84 -26.39
N ALA A 290 -11.55 -5.68 -27.01
CA ALA A 290 -11.34 -7.07 -26.59
C ALA A 290 -10.42 -7.21 -25.38
N ARG A 291 -9.62 -6.19 -25.09
CA ARG A 291 -8.52 -6.17 -24.08
C ARG A 291 -7.41 -7.17 -24.38
N THR A 292 -7.76 -8.43 -24.62
CA THR A 292 -6.85 -9.51 -24.97
C THR A 292 -7.40 -10.30 -26.16
N LEU A 293 -6.54 -10.71 -27.09
CA LEU A 293 -6.89 -11.63 -28.17
C LEU A 293 -5.72 -12.60 -28.43
N PRO A 294 -6.01 -13.88 -28.76
CA PRO A 294 -4.99 -14.80 -29.23
C PRO A 294 -4.33 -14.28 -30.52
N LEU A 295 -3.00 -14.37 -30.60
CA LEU A 295 -2.23 -13.96 -31.77
C LEU A 295 -2.76 -14.65 -33.06
N SER A 296 -3.15 -15.92 -32.97
CA SER A 296 -3.72 -16.67 -34.06
C SER A 296 -5.02 -16.08 -34.60
N ARG A 297 -5.84 -15.42 -33.78
CA ARG A 297 -7.04 -14.71 -34.23
C ARG A 297 -6.68 -13.38 -34.88
N LEU A 298 -5.78 -12.62 -34.23
CA LEU A 298 -5.32 -11.33 -34.77
C LEU A 298 -4.64 -11.49 -36.13
N ALA A 299 -3.81 -12.54 -36.31
CA ALA A 299 -3.12 -12.86 -37.57
C ALA A 299 -4.04 -13.34 -38.73
N ARG A 300 -5.29 -13.71 -38.41
CA ARG A 300 -6.30 -13.98 -39.44
C ARG A 300 -6.97 -12.73 -39.96
N MET A 301 -6.92 -11.66 -39.19
CA MET A 301 -7.60 -10.38 -39.49
C MET A 301 -6.64 -9.36 -40.11
N TYR A 302 -5.39 -9.36 -39.71
CA TYR A 302 -4.41 -8.34 -40.02
C TYR A 302 -3.11 -8.92 -40.54
N SER A 303 -2.36 -8.14 -41.30
CA SER A 303 -1.10 -8.57 -41.90
C SER A 303 -0.03 -8.84 -40.81
N PRO A 304 0.74 -9.97 -40.96
CA PRO A 304 1.79 -10.30 -39.99
C PRO A 304 2.84 -9.19 -39.82
N GLY A 305 3.11 -8.42 -40.89
CA GLY A 305 4.05 -7.30 -40.87
C GLY A 305 3.61 -6.20 -39.89
N VAL A 306 2.35 -5.79 -39.94
CA VAL A 306 1.81 -4.77 -39.01
C VAL A 306 1.87 -5.24 -37.57
N ILE A 307 1.55 -6.50 -37.31
CA ILE A 307 1.64 -7.06 -35.95
C ILE A 307 3.07 -7.05 -35.45
N ALA A 308 4.05 -7.48 -36.28
CA ALA A 308 5.46 -7.47 -35.94
C ALA A 308 5.99 -6.06 -35.70
N ASP A 309 5.67 -5.11 -36.58
CA ASP A 309 6.06 -3.71 -36.42
C ASP A 309 5.50 -3.07 -35.11
N MET A 310 4.25 -3.40 -34.78
CA MET A 310 3.61 -2.93 -33.55
C MET A 310 4.22 -3.57 -32.28
N GLU A 311 4.62 -4.85 -32.35
CA GLU A 311 5.31 -5.52 -31.26
C GLU A 311 6.72 -4.92 -31.05
N GLU A 312 7.48 -4.73 -32.14
CA GLU A 312 8.81 -4.11 -32.09
C GLU A 312 8.73 -2.66 -31.55
N ALA A 313 7.70 -1.91 -31.93
CA ALA A 313 7.45 -0.58 -31.40
C ALA A 313 6.93 -0.58 -29.94
N GLY A 314 6.66 -1.73 -29.34
CA GLY A 314 6.11 -1.87 -28.00
C GLY A 314 4.66 -1.39 -27.86
N GLN A 315 3.94 -1.26 -28.96
CA GLN A 315 2.53 -0.84 -28.97
C GLN A 315 1.61 -1.98 -28.58
N ILE A 316 1.99 -3.18 -28.90
CA ILE A 316 1.37 -4.42 -28.42
C ILE A 316 2.40 -5.31 -27.73
N VAL A 317 1.92 -6.12 -26.81
CA VAL A 317 2.72 -7.13 -26.11
C VAL A 317 2.11 -8.49 -26.36
N VAL A 318 2.93 -9.41 -26.82
CA VAL A 318 2.56 -10.81 -27.01
C VAL A 318 3.05 -11.61 -25.82
N ASP A 319 2.13 -12.22 -25.09
CA ASP A 319 2.48 -13.13 -24.00
C ASP A 319 3.12 -14.40 -24.58
N ARG A 320 4.21 -14.84 -23.96
CA ARG A 320 4.96 -16.05 -24.35
C ARG A 320 4.42 -17.33 -23.73
N THR A 321 3.22 -17.29 -23.17
CA THR A 321 2.49 -18.49 -22.73
C THR A 321 1.98 -19.30 -23.92
N ASP A 322 1.51 -20.51 -23.68
CA ASP A 322 1.03 -21.44 -24.73
C ASP A 322 -0.09 -20.85 -25.61
N ARG A 323 -0.75 -19.78 -25.19
CA ARG A 323 -1.87 -19.15 -25.91
C ARG A 323 -1.47 -17.93 -26.72
N HIS A 324 -0.27 -17.38 -26.55
CA HIS A 324 0.21 -16.17 -27.23
C HIS A 324 -0.82 -15.05 -27.25
N LEU A 325 -1.28 -14.62 -26.06
CA LEU A 325 -2.25 -13.54 -25.94
C LEU A 325 -1.61 -12.19 -26.27
N VAL A 326 -2.31 -11.41 -27.09
CA VAL A 326 -1.89 -10.06 -27.50
C VAL A 326 -2.69 -9.03 -26.71
N THR A 327 -1.98 -8.09 -26.12
CA THR A 327 -2.55 -6.94 -25.39
C THR A 327 -1.95 -5.64 -25.90
N LEU A 328 -2.61 -4.52 -25.66
CA LEU A 328 -1.98 -3.21 -25.87
C LEU A 328 -0.85 -2.99 -24.86
N GLY A 329 0.29 -2.49 -25.32
CA GLY A 329 1.44 -2.15 -24.47
C GLY A 329 1.09 -1.07 -23.43
N ASP A 330 0.22 -0.14 -23.82
CA ASP A 330 -0.28 0.94 -22.96
C ASP A 330 -1.78 0.74 -22.68
N ARG A 331 -2.13 0.30 -21.47
CA ARG A 331 -3.54 0.06 -21.07
C ARG A 331 -4.42 1.32 -21.17
N TYR A 332 -3.89 2.49 -20.76
CA TYR A 332 -4.62 3.75 -20.82
C TYR A 332 -5.03 4.12 -22.25
N LEU A 333 -4.20 3.76 -23.26
CA LEU A 333 -4.53 3.99 -24.68
C LEU A 333 -5.83 3.27 -25.04
N GLY A 334 -5.95 1.99 -24.65
CA GLY A 334 -7.13 1.19 -24.93
C GLY A 334 -8.41 1.75 -24.32
N ASP A 335 -8.36 2.18 -23.05
CA ASP A 335 -9.51 2.73 -22.37
C ASP A 335 -9.99 4.05 -23.01
N ILE A 336 -9.07 4.95 -23.37
CA ILE A 336 -9.39 6.21 -24.05
C ILE A 336 -9.94 5.96 -25.44
N VAL A 337 -9.29 5.11 -26.26
CA VAL A 337 -9.74 4.79 -27.61
C VAL A 337 -11.12 4.13 -27.58
N ARG A 338 -11.37 3.20 -26.66
CA ARG A 338 -12.69 2.57 -26.48
C ARG A 338 -13.78 3.61 -26.18
N ASN A 339 -13.48 4.62 -25.36
CA ASN A 339 -14.43 5.66 -25.01
C ASN A 339 -14.77 6.60 -26.17
N TRP A 340 -13.88 6.75 -27.16
CA TRP A 340 -14.17 7.53 -28.38
C TRP A 340 -15.07 6.81 -29.37
N MET A 341 -15.03 5.45 -29.33
CA MET A 341 -15.75 4.66 -30.33
C MET A 341 -17.25 4.75 -30.11
N SER A 342 -17.98 4.96 -31.20
CA SER A 342 -19.43 4.82 -31.17
C SER A 342 -19.84 3.37 -30.92
N VAL A 343 -21.08 3.17 -30.46
CA VAL A 343 -21.61 1.83 -30.22
C VAL A 343 -21.64 1.02 -31.53
N GLU A 344 -21.99 1.69 -32.68
CA GLU A 344 -21.99 1.05 -33.99
C GLU A 344 -20.59 0.52 -34.37
N ARG A 345 -19.53 1.32 -34.11
CA ARG A 345 -18.16 0.90 -34.41
C ARG A 345 -17.74 -0.29 -33.55
N ARG A 346 -18.10 -0.29 -32.26
CA ARG A 346 -17.83 -1.43 -31.37
C ARG A 346 -18.54 -2.70 -31.82
N LEU A 347 -19.76 -2.59 -32.32
CA LEU A 347 -20.52 -3.69 -32.90
C LEU A 347 -19.88 -4.22 -34.19
N GLU A 348 -19.48 -3.33 -35.12
CA GLU A 348 -18.77 -3.71 -36.35
C GLU A 348 -17.48 -4.50 -36.04
N LEU A 349 -16.70 -4.02 -35.08
CA LEU A 349 -15.45 -4.67 -34.68
C LEU A 349 -15.72 -6.02 -34.05
N ARG A 350 -16.77 -6.14 -33.21
CA ARG A 350 -17.17 -7.40 -32.59
C ARG A 350 -17.55 -8.44 -33.65
N ASP A 351 -18.29 -8.03 -34.68
CA ASP A 351 -18.72 -8.93 -35.74
C ASP A 351 -17.56 -9.33 -36.66
N LYS A 352 -16.49 -8.54 -36.74
CA LYS A 352 -15.26 -8.86 -37.48
C LYS A 352 -14.38 -9.89 -36.79
N VAL A 353 -14.41 -10.00 -35.46
CA VAL A 353 -13.54 -10.92 -34.72
C VAL A 353 -14.05 -12.35 -34.87
N PRO A 354 -13.31 -13.24 -35.56
CA PRO A 354 -13.77 -14.60 -35.82
C PRO A 354 -14.05 -15.36 -34.51
N GLY A 355 -15.23 -16.01 -34.46
CA GLY A 355 -15.62 -16.82 -33.30
C GLY A 355 -15.98 -16.02 -32.05
N HIS A 356 -16.26 -14.72 -32.15
CA HIS A 356 -16.64 -13.90 -30.98
C HIS A 356 -18.11 -14.06 -30.57
N GLN A 357 -18.96 -14.58 -31.47
CA GLN A 357 -20.40 -14.75 -31.22
C GLN A 357 -20.81 -16.12 -30.71
N GLU A 358 -20.00 -17.15 -30.92
CA GLU A 358 -20.31 -18.55 -30.59
C GLU A 358 -19.17 -19.18 -29.78
N HIS A 359 -19.03 -18.78 -28.52
CA HIS A 359 -18.09 -19.47 -27.62
C HIS A 359 -18.83 -20.43 -26.70
N GLU A 360 -18.43 -21.67 -26.69
CA GLU A 360 -18.72 -22.53 -25.55
C GLU A 360 -17.92 -22.04 -24.33
N LEU A 361 -18.56 -22.00 -23.15
CA LEU A 361 -17.94 -21.51 -21.93
C LEU A 361 -16.62 -22.21 -21.60
N ASP A 362 -16.52 -23.49 -21.94
CA ASP A 362 -15.34 -24.32 -21.67
C ASP A 362 -14.10 -23.93 -22.51
N GLU A 363 -14.28 -23.15 -23.56
CA GLU A 363 -13.19 -22.67 -24.41
C GLU A 363 -12.61 -21.33 -23.95
N LEU A 364 -13.33 -20.59 -23.11
CA LEU A 364 -12.91 -19.27 -22.68
C LEU A 364 -12.03 -19.32 -21.43
N THR A 365 -10.93 -18.56 -21.44
CA THR A 365 -10.24 -18.24 -20.19
C THR A 365 -11.08 -17.27 -19.35
N VAL A 366 -10.72 -17.10 -18.08
CA VAL A 366 -11.35 -16.11 -17.21
C VAL A 366 -11.21 -14.69 -17.79
N GLU A 367 -10.04 -14.37 -18.31
CA GLU A 367 -9.74 -13.06 -18.93
C GLU A 367 -10.55 -12.86 -20.22
N ASP A 368 -10.64 -13.88 -21.08
CA ASP A 368 -11.41 -13.83 -22.32
C ASP A 368 -12.91 -13.68 -22.02
N LEU A 369 -13.43 -14.39 -21.02
CA LEU A 369 -14.82 -14.32 -20.59
C LEU A 369 -15.17 -12.93 -20.09
N LEU A 370 -14.33 -12.33 -19.23
CA LEU A 370 -14.56 -11.00 -18.71
C LEU A 370 -14.48 -9.94 -19.81
N ALA A 371 -13.52 -10.05 -20.72
CA ALA A 371 -13.40 -9.17 -21.88
C ALA A 371 -14.62 -9.28 -22.82
N TYR A 372 -15.08 -10.50 -23.09
CA TYR A 372 -16.29 -10.77 -23.87
C TYR A 372 -17.53 -10.17 -23.22
N ALA A 373 -17.71 -10.39 -21.92
CA ALA A 373 -18.83 -9.85 -21.17
C ALA A 373 -18.82 -8.31 -21.15
N ALA A 374 -17.63 -7.70 -20.90
CA ALA A 374 -17.46 -6.26 -20.91
C ALA A 374 -17.80 -5.64 -22.27
N TRP A 375 -17.29 -6.24 -23.37
CA TRP A 375 -17.57 -5.76 -24.71
C TRP A 375 -19.06 -5.89 -25.08
N THR A 376 -19.68 -7.03 -24.71
CA THR A 376 -21.11 -7.26 -24.92
C THR A 376 -21.95 -6.21 -24.21
N HIS A 377 -21.64 -5.90 -22.96
CA HIS A 377 -22.31 -4.85 -22.21
C HIS A 377 -22.08 -3.45 -22.78
N ASP A 378 -20.88 -3.15 -23.26
CA ASP A 378 -20.56 -1.86 -23.89
C ASP A 378 -21.29 -1.64 -25.23
N CYS A 379 -21.70 -2.75 -25.87
CA CYS A 379 -22.55 -2.75 -27.05
C CYS A 379 -24.07 -2.74 -26.73
N HIS A 380 -24.46 -2.65 -25.46
CA HIS A 380 -25.84 -2.81 -25.01
C HIS A 380 -26.51 -4.12 -25.51
N ALA A 381 -25.73 -5.15 -25.79
CA ALA A 381 -26.21 -6.45 -26.17
C ALA A 381 -26.48 -7.35 -24.95
N GLN A 382 -27.38 -8.32 -25.16
CA GLN A 382 -27.70 -9.28 -24.10
C GLN A 382 -26.60 -10.37 -24.03
N LEU A 383 -26.20 -10.66 -22.83
CA LEU A 383 -25.30 -11.78 -22.52
C LEU A 383 -26.15 -13.04 -22.32
N ALA A 384 -25.75 -14.19 -22.84
CA ALA A 384 -26.43 -15.43 -22.54
C ALA A 384 -26.36 -15.72 -21.01
N PRO A 385 -27.44 -16.24 -20.38
CA PRO A 385 -27.52 -16.40 -18.93
C PRO A 385 -26.31 -17.15 -18.33
N ALA A 386 -25.87 -18.24 -18.95
CA ALA A 386 -24.72 -19.01 -18.52
C ALA A 386 -23.42 -18.19 -18.56
N HIS A 387 -23.21 -17.35 -19.60
CA HIS A 387 -22.06 -16.45 -19.69
C HIS A 387 -22.13 -15.31 -18.66
N ALA A 388 -23.34 -14.79 -18.40
CA ALA A 388 -23.56 -13.77 -17.39
C ALA A 388 -23.20 -14.27 -15.99
N LEU A 389 -23.64 -15.49 -15.64
CA LEU A 389 -23.30 -16.13 -14.37
C LEU A 389 -21.80 -16.40 -14.25
N ALA A 390 -21.21 -17.00 -15.29
CA ALA A 390 -19.77 -17.30 -15.29
C ALA A 390 -18.92 -16.03 -15.17
N ALA A 391 -19.28 -14.96 -15.90
CA ALA A 391 -18.60 -13.67 -15.81
C ALA A 391 -18.80 -13.01 -14.43
N ALA A 392 -20.00 -13.07 -13.86
CA ALA A 392 -20.24 -12.57 -12.50
C ALA A 392 -19.40 -13.31 -11.46
N SER A 393 -19.35 -14.64 -11.55
CA SER A 393 -18.54 -15.49 -10.67
C SER A 393 -17.04 -15.17 -10.82
N ALA A 394 -16.56 -14.99 -12.05
CA ALA A 394 -15.18 -14.62 -12.33
C ALA A 394 -14.84 -13.23 -11.74
N ALA A 395 -15.73 -12.24 -11.93
CA ALA A 395 -15.56 -10.89 -11.41
C ALA A 395 -15.54 -10.87 -9.86
N VAL A 396 -16.42 -11.63 -9.20
CA VAL A 396 -16.39 -11.80 -7.73
C VAL A 396 -15.05 -12.38 -7.28
N ARG A 397 -14.51 -13.39 -7.97
CA ARG A 397 -13.21 -14.00 -7.64
C ARG A 397 -12.05 -13.02 -7.79
N LEU A 398 -12.13 -12.11 -8.76
CA LEU A 398 -11.10 -11.09 -9.04
C LEU A 398 -11.34 -9.77 -8.30
N PHE A 399 -12.28 -9.71 -7.36
CA PHE A 399 -12.60 -8.51 -6.58
C PHE A 399 -13.05 -7.30 -7.44
N ASP A 400 -13.77 -7.56 -8.52
CA ASP A 400 -14.48 -6.53 -9.28
C ASP A 400 -15.99 -6.61 -9.01
N PRO A 401 -16.46 -6.13 -7.83
CA PRO A 401 -17.86 -6.25 -7.44
C PRO A 401 -18.79 -5.44 -8.33
N LYS A 402 -18.33 -4.29 -8.88
CA LYS A 402 -19.16 -3.47 -9.77
C LYS A 402 -19.46 -4.22 -11.07
N PHE A 403 -18.47 -4.85 -11.64
CA PHE A 403 -18.65 -5.65 -12.86
C PHE A 403 -19.46 -6.92 -12.59
N ALA A 404 -19.25 -7.58 -11.44
CA ALA A 404 -20.05 -8.71 -11.01
C ALA A 404 -21.54 -8.36 -10.90
N LEU A 405 -21.88 -7.22 -10.28
CA LEU A 405 -23.26 -6.71 -10.20
C LEU A 405 -23.86 -6.42 -11.57
N LYS A 406 -23.05 -5.88 -12.51
CA LYS A 406 -23.48 -5.60 -13.88
C LYS A 406 -23.81 -6.89 -14.63
N CYS A 407 -22.95 -7.91 -14.54
CA CYS A 407 -23.16 -9.21 -15.18
C CYS A 407 -24.36 -9.97 -14.58
N ALA A 408 -24.38 -10.14 -13.24
CA ALA A 408 -25.49 -10.81 -12.56
C ALA A 408 -26.82 -10.04 -12.66
N GLY A 409 -26.76 -8.72 -12.89
CA GLY A 409 -27.92 -7.87 -13.13
C GLY A 409 -28.61 -8.10 -14.48
N SER A 410 -28.00 -8.78 -15.43
CA SER A 410 -28.59 -9.15 -16.70
C SER A 410 -29.46 -10.42 -16.64
N LEU A 411 -29.37 -11.18 -15.53
CA LEU A 411 -30.19 -12.36 -15.31
C LEU A 411 -31.61 -11.98 -14.87
N SER A 412 -32.58 -12.78 -15.26
CA SER A 412 -34.01 -12.63 -14.91
C SER A 412 -34.49 -13.80 -14.04
N PRO A 413 -35.57 -13.62 -13.25
CA PRO A 413 -36.12 -14.70 -12.39
C PRO A 413 -36.56 -15.95 -13.14
N SER A 414 -36.73 -15.87 -14.46
CA SER A 414 -37.08 -17.00 -15.33
C SER A 414 -35.87 -17.82 -15.80
N ASP A 415 -34.66 -17.32 -15.62
CA ASP A 415 -33.45 -18.00 -16.05
C ASP A 415 -33.07 -19.08 -15.04
N ALA A 416 -32.56 -20.22 -15.53
CA ALA A 416 -32.12 -21.32 -14.66
C ALA A 416 -30.97 -20.88 -13.72
N GLU A 417 -30.14 -19.94 -14.18
CA GLU A 417 -28.99 -19.39 -13.49
C GLU A 417 -29.34 -18.28 -12.45
N TRP A 418 -30.64 -17.97 -12.27
CA TRP A 418 -31.08 -16.87 -11.42
C TRP A 418 -30.61 -16.99 -9.98
N ALA A 419 -30.83 -18.12 -9.32
CA ALA A 419 -30.48 -18.31 -7.93
C ALA A 419 -28.97 -18.18 -7.71
N GLU A 420 -28.17 -18.77 -8.59
CA GLU A 420 -26.72 -18.65 -8.55
C GLU A 420 -26.25 -17.22 -8.89
N GLY A 421 -26.95 -16.53 -9.77
CA GLY A 421 -26.71 -15.11 -10.06
C GLY A 421 -26.96 -14.21 -8.85
N GLN A 422 -28.01 -14.46 -8.08
CA GLN A 422 -28.26 -13.74 -6.82
C GLN A 422 -27.19 -14.04 -5.75
N LEU A 423 -26.65 -15.26 -5.74
CA LEU A 423 -25.48 -15.60 -4.92
C LEU A 423 -24.26 -14.74 -5.28
N GLN A 424 -23.97 -14.56 -6.57
CA GLN A 424 -22.88 -13.70 -6.99
C GLN A 424 -23.14 -12.23 -6.67
N LYS A 425 -24.38 -11.73 -6.80
CA LYS A 425 -24.74 -10.37 -6.35
C LYS A 425 -24.52 -10.19 -4.86
N SER A 426 -24.96 -11.16 -4.06
CA SER A 426 -24.74 -11.13 -2.61
C SER A 426 -23.24 -11.04 -2.27
N ALA A 427 -22.42 -11.88 -2.89
CA ALA A 427 -20.98 -11.85 -2.71
C ALA A 427 -20.36 -10.49 -3.10
N ALA A 428 -20.80 -9.90 -4.21
CA ALA A 428 -20.36 -8.59 -4.66
C ALA A 428 -20.77 -7.46 -3.70
N TYR A 429 -22.01 -7.49 -3.18
CA TYR A 429 -22.45 -6.53 -2.17
C TYR A 429 -21.69 -6.67 -0.85
N LEU A 430 -21.33 -7.88 -0.41
CA LEU A 430 -20.47 -8.09 0.76
C LEU A 430 -19.05 -7.52 0.54
N GLN A 431 -18.50 -7.66 -0.66
CA GLN A 431 -17.23 -7.03 -1.02
C GLN A 431 -17.28 -5.50 -0.96
N LEU A 432 -18.45 -4.91 -1.27
CA LEU A 432 -18.70 -3.48 -1.14
C LEU A 432 -19.02 -3.03 0.29
N GLY A 433 -19.11 -3.96 1.25
CA GLY A 433 -19.50 -3.66 2.63
C GLY A 433 -20.98 -3.35 2.82
N LEU A 434 -21.86 -3.89 1.97
CA LEU A 434 -23.31 -3.64 1.92
C LEU A 434 -24.11 -4.91 2.30
N PRO A 435 -24.06 -5.37 3.59
CA PRO A 435 -24.66 -6.64 3.99
C PRO A 435 -26.18 -6.68 3.87
N LEU A 436 -26.86 -5.54 3.98
CA LEU A 436 -28.32 -5.46 3.79
C LEU A 436 -28.72 -5.73 2.34
N GLN A 437 -27.99 -5.13 1.38
CA GLN A 437 -28.22 -5.37 -0.05
C GLN A 437 -27.83 -6.81 -0.42
N ALA A 438 -26.76 -7.33 0.17
CA ALA A 438 -26.37 -8.72 0.00
C ALA A 438 -27.47 -9.69 0.46
N MET A 439 -28.07 -9.42 1.61
CA MET A 439 -29.17 -10.21 2.13
C MET A 439 -30.43 -10.08 1.27
N SER A 440 -30.75 -8.85 0.81
CA SER A 440 -31.90 -8.61 -0.08
C SER A 440 -31.79 -9.40 -1.38
N ALA A 441 -30.60 -9.48 -1.98
CA ALA A 441 -30.39 -10.29 -3.18
C ALA A 441 -30.68 -11.78 -2.96
N LEU A 442 -30.34 -12.32 -1.79
CA LEU A 442 -30.68 -13.72 -1.45
C LEU A 442 -32.16 -13.91 -1.11
N ASP A 443 -32.79 -12.92 -0.50
CA ASP A 443 -34.22 -12.97 -0.17
C ASP A 443 -35.13 -12.84 -1.43
N ASP A 444 -34.58 -12.37 -2.59
CA ASP A 444 -35.26 -12.37 -3.90
C ASP A 444 -35.39 -13.78 -4.51
N VAL A 445 -34.68 -14.79 -4.00
CA VAL A 445 -34.75 -16.18 -4.44
C VAL A 445 -35.83 -16.90 -3.62
N SER A 446 -36.81 -17.48 -4.30
CA SER A 446 -37.88 -18.22 -3.64
C SER A 446 -37.37 -19.52 -2.99
N ASP A 447 -38.00 -19.97 -1.92
CA ASP A 447 -37.69 -21.25 -1.27
C ASP A 447 -37.76 -22.45 -2.24
N GLN A 448 -38.66 -22.39 -3.24
CA GLN A 448 -38.74 -23.42 -4.27
C GLN A 448 -37.44 -23.43 -5.12
N GLN A 449 -36.98 -22.29 -5.60
CA GLN A 449 -35.75 -22.19 -6.38
C GLN A 449 -34.51 -22.63 -5.57
N VAL A 450 -34.44 -22.28 -4.28
CA VAL A 450 -33.38 -22.74 -3.38
C VAL A 450 -33.41 -24.27 -3.23
N ASN A 451 -34.56 -24.86 -3.14
CA ASN A 451 -34.74 -26.33 -3.00
C ASN A 451 -34.44 -27.10 -4.30
N GLU A 452 -34.53 -26.44 -5.47
CA GLU A 452 -34.20 -26.98 -6.79
C GLU A 452 -32.69 -26.97 -7.06
N LEU A 453 -31.89 -26.24 -6.25
CA LEU A 453 -30.43 -26.23 -6.38
C LEU A 453 -29.83 -27.63 -6.10
N ALA A 454 -28.78 -27.98 -6.83
CA ALA A 454 -27.95 -29.13 -6.51
C ALA A 454 -27.36 -29.00 -5.09
N ALA A 455 -27.01 -30.11 -4.46
CA ALA A 455 -26.56 -30.14 -3.06
C ALA A 455 -25.43 -29.13 -2.76
N GLU A 456 -24.48 -28.95 -3.67
CA GLU A 456 -23.38 -27.98 -3.53
C GLU A 456 -23.88 -26.53 -3.62
N GLY A 457 -24.69 -26.22 -4.65
CA GLY A 457 -25.29 -24.89 -4.84
C GLY A 457 -26.20 -24.50 -3.67
N PHE A 458 -26.99 -25.46 -3.13
CA PHE A 458 -27.76 -25.26 -1.92
C PHE A 458 -26.86 -24.91 -0.72
N ALA A 459 -25.78 -25.66 -0.49
CA ALA A 459 -24.87 -25.39 0.61
C ALA A 459 -24.17 -24.03 0.47
N GLU A 460 -23.76 -23.65 -0.74
CA GLU A 460 -23.17 -22.33 -1.04
C GLU A 460 -24.17 -21.18 -0.79
N PHE A 461 -25.43 -21.38 -1.19
CA PHE A 461 -26.48 -20.41 -0.94
C PHE A 461 -26.74 -20.20 0.55
N ILE A 462 -26.83 -21.28 1.31
CA ILE A 462 -26.97 -21.21 2.77
C ILE A 462 -25.74 -20.58 3.44
N ALA A 463 -24.55 -20.90 2.97
CA ALA A 463 -23.32 -20.29 3.48
C ALA A 463 -23.28 -18.77 3.23
N ALA A 464 -23.66 -18.32 2.03
CA ALA A 464 -23.77 -16.89 1.73
C ALA A 464 -24.83 -16.19 2.61
N LYS A 465 -25.97 -16.84 2.83
CA LYS A 465 -27.02 -16.34 3.72
C LYS A 465 -26.53 -16.23 5.18
N ALA A 466 -25.80 -17.23 5.65
CA ALA A 466 -25.17 -17.22 6.97
C ALA A 466 -24.11 -16.11 7.11
N ASP A 467 -23.30 -15.91 6.09
CA ASP A 467 -22.30 -14.83 6.04
C ASP A 467 -22.98 -13.46 6.12
N CYS A 468 -24.05 -13.23 5.35
CA CYS A 468 -24.83 -11.98 5.45
C CYS A 468 -25.45 -11.79 6.84
N MET A 469 -26.04 -12.85 7.41
CA MET A 469 -26.65 -12.81 8.73
C MET A 469 -25.64 -12.53 9.84
N ALA A 470 -24.40 -13.00 9.71
CA ALA A 470 -23.34 -12.74 10.68
C ALA A 470 -23.04 -11.23 10.84
N TRP A 471 -23.19 -10.47 9.78
CA TRP A 471 -23.04 -8.99 9.79
C TRP A 471 -24.25 -8.23 10.36
N LEU A 472 -25.39 -8.89 10.51
CA LEU A 472 -26.62 -8.27 10.98
C LEU A 472 -26.87 -8.66 12.44
N GLU A 473 -26.79 -7.72 13.37
CA GLU A 473 -26.88 -7.96 14.82
C GLU A 473 -28.13 -8.71 15.24
N ASP A 474 -29.27 -8.38 14.61
CA ASP A 474 -30.57 -9.01 14.88
C ASP A 474 -30.71 -10.43 14.34
N ARG A 475 -29.81 -10.85 13.44
CA ARG A 475 -29.85 -12.13 12.72
C ARG A 475 -28.68 -13.05 13.03
N SER A 476 -27.53 -12.49 13.46
CA SER A 476 -26.31 -13.26 13.70
C SER A 476 -26.52 -14.47 14.62
N GLY A 477 -27.25 -14.32 15.72
CA GLY A 477 -27.55 -15.42 16.64
C GLY A 477 -28.37 -16.58 16.05
N LYS A 478 -28.97 -16.42 14.86
CA LYS A 478 -29.79 -17.45 14.19
C LYS A 478 -28.98 -18.31 13.21
N VAL A 479 -27.70 -17.96 12.96
CA VAL A 479 -26.84 -18.71 12.04
C VAL A 479 -26.67 -20.18 12.41
N PRO A 480 -26.44 -20.56 13.68
CA PRO A 480 -26.33 -21.99 14.04
C PRO A 480 -27.58 -22.80 13.71
N GLU A 481 -28.77 -22.22 13.90
CA GLU A 481 -30.04 -22.88 13.58
C GLU A 481 -30.22 -23.03 12.06
N LEU A 482 -29.87 -22.00 11.29
CA LEU A 482 -29.88 -22.07 9.81
C LEU A 482 -28.99 -23.21 9.31
N LEU A 483 -27.76 -23.32 9.82
CA LEU A 483 -26.81 -24.36 9.42
C LEU A 483 -27.30 -25.77 9.85
N ARG A 484 -27.94 -25.89 11.02
CA ARG A 484 -28.54 -27.15 11.51
C ARG A 484 -29.65 -27.61 10.57
N GLN A 485 -30.51 -26.70 10.15
CA GLN A 485 -31.63 -27.01 9.21
C GLN A 485 -31.07 -27.41 7.83
N ALA A 486 -30.02 -26.73 7.36
CA ALA A 486 -29.36 -27.06 6.11
C ALA A 486 -28.78 -28.48 6.13
N ARG A 487 -28.15 -28.90 7.23
CA ARG A 487 -27.63 -30.25 7.37
C ARG A 487 -28.73 -31.31 7.37
N ILE A 488 -29.89 -31.04 7.98
CA ILE A 488 -31.05 -31.95 7.89
C ILE A 488 -31.50 -32.10 6.44
N ARG A 489 -31.60 -30.97 5.68
CA ARG A 489 -31.99 -31.03 4.27
C ARG A 489 -30.99 -31.81 3.44
N LEU A 490 -29.66 -31.70 3.67
CA LEU A 490 -28.67 -32.52 2.97
C LEU A 490 -28.83 -34.03 3.28
N GLN A 491 -29.25 -34.37 4.50
CA GLN A 491 -29.59 -35.76 4.86
C GLN A 491 -30.83 -36.23 4.12
N ASP A 492 -31.87 -35.41 4.00
CA ASP A 492 -33.09 -35.75 3.25
C ASP A 492 -32.73 -35.98 1.77
N LEU A 493 -31.90 -35.11 1.14
CA LEU A 493 -31.46 -35.30 -0.23
C LEU A 493 -30.69 -36.62 -0.46
N SER A 494 -30.07 -37.19 0.59
CA SER A 494 -29.43 -38.50 0.50
C SER A 494 -30.42 -39.66 0.48
N LEU A 495 -31.66 -39.41 0.90
CA LEU A 495 -32.76 -40.39 0.99
C LEU A 495 -33.79 -40.25 -0.14
N ASP A 496 -33.69 -39.17 -0.98
CA ASP A 496 -34.57 -38.94 -2.10
C ASP A 496 -34.43 -40.06 -3.19
N ASP A 497 -35.40 -40.19 -4.06
CA ASP A 497 -35.34 -41.16 -5.17
C ASP A 497 -35.48 -40.42 -6.53
N PRO A 498 -34.38 -40.31 -7.33
CA PRO A 498 -33.05 -40.88 -7.07
C PRO A 498 -32.24 -40.08 -6.02
N PRO A 499 -31.39 -40.74 -5.23
CA PRO A 499 -30.58 -40.03 -4.20
C PRO A 499 -29.54 -39.12 -4.88
N ALA A 500 -29.24 -38.01 -4.20
CA ALA A 500 -28.19 -37.13 -4.64
C ALA A 500 -26.81 -37.82 -4.62
N ASP A 501 -25.92 -37.37 -5.50
CA ASP A 501 -24.52 -37.90 -5.57
C ASP A 501 -23.83 -37.81 -4.22
N PRO A 502 -23.35 -38.94 -3.66
CA PRO A 502 -22.66 -38.96 -2.38
C PRO A 502 -21.44 -38.03 -2.31
N ALA A 503 -20.73 -37.85 -3.43
CA ALA A 503 -19.59 -36.95 -3.48
C ALA A 503 -20.03 -35.48 -3.42
N ALA A 504 -21.13 -35.10 -4.09
CA ALA A 504 -21.70 -33.76 -4.01
C ALA A 504 -22.24 -33.46 -2.61
N LEU A 505 -22.90 -34.44 -1.96
CA LEU A 505 -23.35 -34.31 -0.57
C LEU A 505 -22.19 -34.14 0.41
N SER A 506 -21.09 -34.85 0.19
CA SER A 506 -19.87 -34.68 1.01
C SER A 506 -19.30 -33.27 0.86
N ARG A 507 -19.16 -32.77 -0.39
CA ARG A 507 -18.66 -31.41 -0.63
C ARG A 507 -19.58 -30.33 -0.05
N ALA A 508 -20.90 -30.51 -0.17
CA ALA A 508 -21.88 -29.66 0.45
C ALA A 508 -21.74 -29.61 1.99
N GLY A 509 -21.54 -30.77 2.62
CA GLY A 509 -21.27 -30.87 4.05
C GLY A 509 -20.00 -30.10 4.48
N LEU A 510 -18.92 -30.23 3.72
CA LEU A 510 -17.66 -29.52 3.96
C LEU A 510 -17.83 -28.00 3.78
N CYS A 511 -18.69 -27.54 2.85
CA CYS A 511 -19.00 -26.13 2.67
C CYS A 511 -19.69 -25.58 3.91
N LEU A 512 -20.71 -26.29 4.46
CA LEU A 512 -21.40 -25.87 5.69
C LEU A 512 -20.47 -25.90 6.91
N ASP A 513 -19.51 -26.83 6.99
CA ASP A 513 -18.52 -26.86 8.07
C ASP A 513 -17.60 -25.64 8.01
N LEU A 514 -17.09 -25.28 6.85
CA LEU A 514 -16.29 -24.06 6.68
C LEU A 514 -17.08 -22.80 7.02
N CYS A 515 -18.35 -22.74 6.64
CA CYS A 515 -19.24 -21.64 6.99
C CYS A 515 -19.38 -21.51 8.52
N GLU A 516 -19.59 -22.61 9.21
CA GLU A 516 -19.71 -22.65 10.67
C GLU A 516 -18.40 -22.22 11.34
N PHE A 517 -17.25 -22.69 10.87
CA PHE A 517 -15.95 -22.26 11.39
C PHE A 517 -15.69 -20.76 11.18
N ASN A 518 -16.04 -20.22 10.00
CA ASN A 518 -15.96 -18.78 9.74
C ASN A 518 -16.89 -17.98 10.64
N TYR A 519 -18.11 -18.45 10.87
CA TYR A 519 -19.07 -17.80 11.77
C TYR A 519 -18.53 -17.73 13.21
N PHE A 520 -18.03 -18.82 13.75
CA PHE A 520 -17.44 -18.81 15.08
C PHE A 520 -16.20 -17.93 15.18
N SER A 521 -15.34 -17.93 14.17
CA SER A 521 -14.23 -16.98 14.05
C SER A 521 -14.72 -15.52 13.97
N PHE A 522 -15.84 -15.27 13.25
CA PHE A 522 -16.44 -13.95 13.12
C PHE A 522 -16.91 -13.38 14.46
N ILE A 523 -17.58 -14.20 15.28
CA ILE A 523 -18.07 -13.80 16.62
C ILE A 523 -17.03 -13.98 17.74
N GLY A 524 -15.86 -14.58 17.43
CA GLY A 524 -14.77 -14.81 18.36
C GLY A 524 -15.05 -15.90 19.41
N ASP A 525 -15.92 -16.86 19.14
CA ASP A 525 -16.22 -18.00 20.02
C ASP A 525 -15.57 -19.28 19.49
N PHE A 526 -14.30 -19.48 19.84
CA PHE A 526 -13.48 -20.53 19.25
C PHE A 526 -13.72 -21.92 19.87
N GLU A 527 -14.12 -22.01 21.14
CA GLU A 527 -14.24 -23.25 21.88
C GLU A 527 -15.13 -24.30 21.18
N PRO A 528 -16.35 -23.95 20.68
CA PRO A 528 -17.26 -24.93 20.07
C PRO A 528 -16.72 -25.59 18.80
N MET A 529 -15.78 -24.95 18.12
CA MET A 529 -15.28 -25.46 16.84
C MET A 529 -13.90 -26.11 16.91
N MET A 530 -13.13 -25.93 18.00
CA MET A 530 -11.69 -26.27 18.04
C MET A 530 -11.39 -27.73 17.71
N GLU A 531 -12.15 -28.66 18.23
CA GLU A 531 -11.93 -30.09 18.01
C GLU A 531 -12.17 -30.46 16.52
N ARG A 532 -13.35 -30.08 16.00
CA ARG A 532 -13.72 -30.34 14.60
C ARG A 532 -12.81 -29.60 13.62
N LEU A 533 -12.48 -28.36 13.92
CA LEU A 533 -11.59 -27.53 13.09
C LEU A 533 -10.17 -28.12 13.06
N THR A 534 -9.66 -28.61 14.21
CA THR A 534 -8.35 -29.27 14.27
C THR A 534 -8.35 -30.55 13.44
N ALA A 535 -9.39 -31.38 13.56
CA ALA A 535 -9.55 -32.58 12.76
C ALA A 535 -9.60 -32.27 11.25
N ALA A 536 -10.41 -31.28 10.84
CA ALA A 536 -10.53 -30.85 9.46
C ALA A 536 -9.23 -30.30 8.85
N ALA A 537 -8.41 -29.63 9.68
CA ALA A 537 -7.15 -29.02 9.25
C ALA A 537 -5.98 -30.02 9.17
N THR A 538 -5.97 -31.07 10.03
CA THR A 538 -4.78 -31.93 10.23
C THR A 538 -4.94 -33.35 9.73
N THR A 539 -6.18 -33.85 9.58
CA THR A 539 -6.42 -35.23 9.22
C THR A 539 -6.28 -35.44 7.72
N ASP A 540 -5.30 -36.23 7.33
CA ASP A 540 -5.10 -36.64 5.94
C ASP A 540 -5.85 -37.96 5.71
N VAL A 541 -7.16 -37.89 5.43
CA VAL A 541 -7.97 -39.03 5.07
C VAL A 541 -7.95 -39.18 3.55
N PRO A 542 -7.74 -40.41 3.01
CA PRO A 542 -7.89 -40.64 1.57
C PRO A 542 -9.26 -40.17 1.08
N GLY A 543 -9.27 -39.24 0.12
CA GLY A 543 -10.51 -38.61 -0.40
C GLY A 543 -10.91 -37.30 0.27
N SER A 544 -10.13 -36.78 1.24
CA SER A 544 -10.35 -35.43 1.77
C SER A 544 -10.05 -34.36 0.73
N ASP A 545 -10.90 -33.32 0.66
CA ASP A 545 -10.66 -32.15 -0.22
C ASP A 545 -9.46 -31.33 0.30
N PRO A 546 -8.36 -31.22 -0.48
CA PRO A 546 -7.18 -30.45 -0.05
C PRO A 546 -7.49 -28.96 0.16
N VAL A 547 -8.44 -28.39 -0.61
CA VAL A 547 -8.85 -26.97 -0.48
C VAL A 547 -9.57 -26.76 0.85
N HIS A 548 -10.47 -27.68 1.21
CA HIS A 548 -11.18 -27.63 2.49
C HIS A 548 -10.18 -27.70 3.66
N ARG A 549 -9.24 -28.63 3.61
CA ARG A 549 -8.19 -28.79 4.63
C ARG A 549 -7.36 -27.50 4.78
N LEU A 550 -6.92 -26.93 3.66
CA LEU A 550 -6.15 -25.69 3.66
C LEU A 550 -6.95 -24.51 4.23
N ARG A 551 -8.21 -24.36 3.84
CA ARG A 551 -9.10 -23.32 4.39
C ARG A 551 -9.33 -23.52 5.89
N SER A 552 -9.54 -24.73 6.33
CA SER A 552 -9.67 -25.08 7.76
C SER A 552 -8.38 -24.77 8.53
N ALA A 553 -7.21 -25.08 7.96
CA ALA A 553 -5.91 -24.79 8.57
C ALA A 553 -5.67 -23.26 8.73
N ILE A 554 -6.10 -22.45 7.76
CA ILE A 554 -6.02 -20.99 7.82
C ILE A 554 -6.89 -20.43 8.96
N ILE A 555 -8.08 -21.01 9.20
CA ILE A 555 -8.96 -20.63 10.32
C ILE A 555 -8.36 -21.11 11.64
N LEU A 556 -7.84 -22.34 11.69
CA LEU A 556 -7.20 -22.92 12.88
C LEU A 556 -6.00 -22.08 13.34
N MET A 557 -5.18 -21.59 12.41
CA MET A 557 -4.06 -20.71 12.70
C MET A 557 -4.48 -19.46 13.48
N GLU A 558 -5.57 -18.81 13.08
CA GLU A 558 -6.13 -17.65 13.80
C GLU A 558 -6.67 -18.07 15.17
N ALA A 559 -7.45 -19.15 15.25
CA ALA A 559 -8.00 -19.66 16.48
C ALA A 559 -6.92 -19.99 17.51
N LEU A 560 -5.84 -20.65 17.10
CA LEU A 560 -4.67 -20.92 17.94
C LEU A 560 -4.03 -19.65 18.48
N SER A 561 -3.88 -18.62 17.63
CA SER A 561 -3.27 -17.35 18.06
C SER A 561 -4.11 -16.61 19.08
N MET A 562 -5.44 -16.70 19.00
CA MET A 562 -6.37 -16.06 19.92
C MET A 562 -6.47 -16.80 21.27
N THR A 563 -6.28 -18.11 21.27
CA THR A 563 -6.43 -18.98 22.45
C THR A 563 -5.12 -19.22 23.23
N GLY A 564 -4.08 -18.41 22.96
CA GLY A 564 -2.81 -18.47 23.71
C GLY A 564 -1.77 -19.42 23.13
N ARG A 565 -2.03 -20.02 21.97
CA ARG A 565 -1.13 -20.98 21.30
C ARG A 565 -0.38 -20.31 20.14
N GLU A 566 0.23 -19.16 20.41
CA GLU A 566 0.85 -18.29 19.39
C GLU A 566 2.03 -18.96 18.67
N LEU A 567 2.81 -19.81 19.34
CA LEU A 567 3.90 -20.56 18.69
C LEU A 567 3.39 -21.65 17.76
N ASP A 568 2.32 -22.34 18.15
CA ASP A 568 1.66 -23.34 17.31
C ASP A 568 1.03 -22.68 16.08
N ALA A 569 0.37 -21.53 16.26
CA ALA A 569 -0.19 -20.72 15.18
C ALA A 569 0.89 -20.31 14.17
N ARG A 570 2.05 -19.84 14.64
CA ARG A 570 3.19 -19.47 13.79
C ARG A 570 3.83 -20.66 13.08
N LYS A 571 3.86 -21.82 13.72
CA LYS A 571 4.32 -23.06 13.09
C LYS A 571 3.40 -23.42 11.92
N LEU A 572 2.10 -23.48 12.17
CA LEU A 572 1.09 -23.77 11.15
C LEU A 572 1.12 -22.71 10.02
N MET A 573 1.29 -21.45 10.34
CA MET A 573 1.44 -20.38 9.34
C MET A 573 2.59 -20.64 8.36
N ARG A 574 3.76 -21.09 8.86
CA ARG A 574 4.91 -21.42 8.00
C ARG A 574 4.64 -22.64 7.13
N GLU A 575 3.97 -23.65 7.65
CA GLU A 575 3.59 -24.87 6.93
C GLU A 575 2.63 -24.53 5.79
N ILE A 576 1.59 -23.74 6.05
CA ILE A 576 0.65 -23.26 5.01
C ILE A 576 1.38 -22.40 3.98
N GLY A 577 2.25 -21.47 4.41
CA GLY A 577 3.00 -20.58 3.53
C GLY A 577 3.86 -21.33 2.52
N GLY A 578 4.44 -22.48 2.91
CA GLY A 578 5.20 -23.35 2.03
C GLY A 578 4.36 -24.01 0.93
N GLN A 579 3.06 -24.24 1.18
CA GLN A 579 2.14 -24.88 0.25
C GLN A 579 1.44 -23.88 -0.69
N LEU A 580 1.39 -22.59 -0.34
CA LEU A 580 0.63 -21.58 -1.12
C LEU A 580 1.08 -21.41 -2.56
N GLY A 581 2.31 -21.81 -2.92
CA GLY A 581 2.80 -21.80 -4.29
C GLY A 581 1.96 -22.67 -5.23
N GLU A 582 1.50 -23.82 -4.74
CA GLU A 582 0.66 -24.78 -5.46
C GLU A 582 -0.76 -24.23 -5.71
N TRP A 583 -1.21 -23.27 -4.91
CA TRP A 583 -2.55 -22.67 -4.93
C TRP A 583 -2.55 -21.25 -5.51
N SER A 584 -1.59 -20.94 -6.38
CA SER A 584 -1.42 -19.61 -6.99
C SER A 584 -2.66 -19.09 -7.73
N ASN A 585 -3.51 -19.99 -8.21
CA ASN A 585 -4.70 -19.69 -9.01
C ASN A 585 -5.98 -19.47 -8.15
N VAL A 586 -5.88 -19.47 -6.82
CA VAL A 586 -7.02 -19.28 -5.92
C VAL A 586 -6.83 -18.02 -5.08
N PRO A 587 -7.16 -16.82 -5.61
CA PRO A 587 -6.88 -15.52 -4.98
C PRO A 587 -7.41 -15.39 -3.55
N ARG A 588 -8.62 -15.86 -3.29
CA ARG A 588 -9.26 -15.79 -1.96
C ARG A 588 -8.50 -16.53 -0.86
N ILE A 589 -7.83 -17.64 -1.18
CA ILE A 589 -7.05 -18.39 -0.17
C ILE A 589 -5.84 -17.58 0.25
N ARG A 590 -5.13 -16.96 -0.70
CA ARG A 590 -3.95 -16.14 -0.41
C ARG A 590 -4.30 -14.91 0.42
N GLU A 591 -5.38 -14.24 0.06
CA GLU A 591 -5.83 -13.06 0.81
C GLU A 591 -6.26 -13.41 2.23
N ASN A 592 -7.10 -14.43 2.41
CA ASN A 592 -7.49 -14.91 3.74
C ASN A 592 -6.28 -15.33 4.57
N PHE A 593 -5.31 -16.01 3.96
CA PHE A 593 -4.06 -16.36 4.62
C PHE A 593 -3.28 -15.11 5.04
N ALA A 594 -3.12 -14.13 4.16
CA ALA A 594 -2.36 -12.91 4.45
C ALA A 594 -2.95 -12.13 5.62
N TRP A 595 -4.27 -11.89 5.63
CA TRP A 595 -4.95 -11.17 6.70
C TRP A 595 -4.91 -11.91 8.05
N ARG A 596 -5.14 -13.22 8.04
CA ARG A 596 -5.09 -14.01 9.28
C ARG A 596 -3.65 -14.14 9.79
N SER A 597 -2.67 -14.27 8.89
CA SER A 597 -1.24 -14.27 9.23
C SER A 597 -0.78 -12.93 9.82
N TYR A 598 -1.26 -11.82 9.26
CA TYR A 598 -1.04 -10.49 9.84
C TYR A 598 -1.50 -10.45 11.32
N ASN A 599 -2.72 -10.91 11.61
CA ASN A 599 -3.23 -10.96 12.98
C ASN A 599 -2.38 -11.87 13.89
N VAL A 600 -1.98 -13.06 13.42
CA VAL A 600 -1.10 -13.98 14.18
C VAL A 600 0.22 -13.31 14.53
N LEU A 601 0.84 -12.64 13.59
CA LEU A 601 2.12 -11.95 13.79
C LEU A 601 1.98 -10.75 14.73
N LEU A 602 0.94 -9.93 14.52
CA LEU A 602 0.67 -8.76 15.36
C LEU A 602 0.43 -9.14 16.81
N LEU A 603 -0.42 -10.14 17.05
CA LEU A 603 -0.74 -10.64 18.39
C LEU A 603 0.43 -11.37 19.06
N SER A 604 1.39 -11.84 18.27
CA SER A 604 2.66 -12.41 18.77
C SER A 604 3.73 -11.34 19.07
N GLY A 605 3.45 -10.05 18.83
CA GLY A 605 4.40 -8.95 19.00
C GLY A 605 5.38 -8.77 17.82
N LEU A 606 5.17 -9.44 16.70
CA LEU A 606 6.05 -9.44 15.53
C LEU A 606 5.55 -8.46 14.46
N TRP A 607 5.30 -7.25 14.87
CA TRP A 607 4.66 -6.20 14.07
C TRP A 607 5.39 -5.90 12.74
N ARG A 608 6.74 -5.94 12.72
CA ARG A 608 7.52 -5.70 11.51
C ARG A 608 7.25 -6.79 10.46
N GLN A 609 7.28 -8.07 10.88
CA GLN A 609 6.97 -9.19 9.99
C GLN A 609 5.52 -9.14 9.50
N ALA A 610 4.59 -8.63 10.30
CA ALA A 610 3.21 -8.43 9.90
C ALA A 610 3.09 -7.39 8.77
N ILE A 611 3.81 -6.28 8.86
CA ILE A 611 3.88 -5.25 7.80
C ILE A 611 4.51 -5.83 6.53
N ASP A 612 5.64 -6.51 6.65
CA ASP A 612 6.37 -7.07 5.50
C ASP A 612 5.50 -8.08 4.75
N MET A 613 4.77 -8.93 5.47
CA MET A 613 3.84 -9.90 4.88
C MET A 613 2.73 -9.21 4.06
N LEU A 614 2.16 -8.11 4.55
CA LEU A 614 1.14 -7.38 3.81
C LEU A 614 1.72 -6.72 2.55
N LYS A 615 2.91 -6.17 2.64
CA LYS A 615 3.60 -5.59 1.47
C LYS A 615 3.89 -6.64 0.40
N ASP A 616 4.40 -7.81 0.81
CA ASP A 616 4.68 -8.92 -0.10
C ASP A 616 3.40 -9.46 -0.76
N ALA A 617 2.31 -9.55 -0.01
CA ALA A 617 1.02 -9.98 -0.52
C ALA A 617 0.45 -8.97 -1.54
N SER A 618 0.61 -7.67 -1.29
CA SER A 618 0.17 -6.60 -2.19
C SER A 618 0.98 -6.54 -3.49
N GLY A 619 2.28 -6.78 -3.43
CA GLY A 619 3.18 -6.74 -4.60
C GLY A 619 3.00 -7.91 -5.57
N ARG A 620 2.47 -9.04 -5.12
CA ARG A 620 2.28 -10.26 -5.93
C ARG A 620 0.87 -10.42 -6.49
N ALA A 621 -0.09 -9.69 -5.98
CA ALA A 621 -1.49 -9.76 -6.39
C ALA A 621 -1.77 -8.75 -7.51
N GLY A 622 -1.49 -9.14 -8.76
CA GLY A 622 -2.05 -8.41 -9.88
C GLY A 622 -3.58 -8.51 -9.83
N HIS A 623 -4.30 -7.53 -9.38
CA HIS A 623 -5.74 -7.25 -9.40
C HIS A 623 -6.56 -7.50 -8.11
N GLY A 624 -6.13 -8.31 -7.14
CA GLY A 624 -6.98 -8.72 -6.01
C GLY A 624 -6.97 -7.82 -4.78
N LEU A 625 -5.92 -7.02 -4.56
CA LEU A 625 -5.73 -6.21 -3.35
C LEU A 625 -6.05 -4.71 -3.53
N HIS A 626 -6.58 -4.30 -4.67
CA HIS A 626 -6.89 -2.89 -4.92
C HIS A 626 -8.02 -2.32 -4.05
N SER A 627 -8.96 -3.14 -3.64
CA SER A 627 -9.95 -2.76 -2.63
C SER A 627 -9.36 -2.68 -1.21
N GLY A 628 -8.14 -3.18 -1.03
CA GLY A 628 -7.48 -3.33 0.25
C GLY A 628 -6.55 -2.20 0.67
N SER A 629 -6.43 -1.13 -0.09
CA SER A 629 -5.43 -0.11 0.22
C SER A 629 -5.70 0.64 1.51
N ALA A 630 -6.94 1.03 1.77
CA ALA A 630 -7.33 1.62 3.06
C ALA A 630 -7.13 0.62 4.21
N ALA A 631 -7.43 -0.66 3.96
CA ALA A 631 -7.22 -1.72 4.93
C ALA A 631 -5.73 -1.99 5.17
N THR A 632 -4.90 -1.92 4.13
CA THR A 632 -3.44 -2.07 4.26
C THR A 632 -2.84 -0.90 5.04
N ASP A 633 -3.21 0.34 4.72
CA ASP A 633 -2.76 1.53 5.45
C ASP A 633 -3.19 1.46 6.92
N LEU A 634 -4.44 1.06 7.20
CA LEU A 634 -4.94 0.84 8.55
C LEU A 634 -4.14 -0.24 9.29
N ALA A 635 -3.86 -1.37 8.65
CA ALA A 635 -3.11 -2.46 9.25
C ALA A 635 -1.65 -2.05 9.56
N VAL A 636 -0.99 -1.34 8.67
CA VAL A 636 0.35 -0.78 8.89
C VAL A 636 0.33 0.19 10.07
N GLY A 637 -0.65 1.09 10.11
CA GLY A 637 -0.82 2.03 11.20
C GLY A 637 -1.08 1.35 12.55
N LEU A 638 -1.94 0.34 12.59
CA LEU A 638 -2.18 -0.49 13.77
C LEU A 638 -0.91 -1.18 14.27
N ALA A 639 -0.11 -1.75 13.36
CA ALA A 639 1.13 -2.41 13.73
C ALA A 639 2.11 -1.43 14.41
N TYR A 640 2.22 -0.21 13.91
CA TYR A 640 3.03 0.84 14.55
C TYR A 640 2.46 1.29 15.90
N VAL A 641 1.13 1.41 16.03
CA VAL A 641 0.49 1.76 17.31
C VAL A 641 0.77 0.69 18.36
N TYR A 642 0.65 -0.59 18.01
CA TYR A 642 0.95 -1.70 18.92
C TYR A 642 2.44 -1.76 19.31
N ALA A 643 3.33 -1.34 18.40
CA ALA A 643 4.76 -1.20 18.69
C ALA A 643 5.10 0.03 19.55
N GLY A 644 4.15 0.93 19.77
CA GLY A 644 4.36 2.18 20.51
C GLY A 644 5.03 3.29 19.70
N ARG A 645 4.92 3.22 18.37
CA ARG A 645 5.53 4.15 17.41
C ARG A 645 4.49 5.09 16.82
N GLY A 646 3.85 5.88 17.68
CA GLY A 646 2.75 6.77 17.32
C GLY A 646 3.04 7.70 16.13
N TYR A 647 4.24 8.29 16.05
CA TYR A 647 4.62 9.15 14.94
C TYR A 647 4.59 8.41 13.58
N MET A 648 5.10 7.18 13.55
CA MET A 648 5.08 6.37 12.31
C MET A 648 3.68 5.89 11.96
N ALA A 649 2.80 5.76 12.95
CA ALA A 649 1.43 5.30 12.75
C ALA A 649 0.52 6.36 12.12
N LEU A 650 0.77 7.66 12.38
CA LEU A 650 -0.14 8.72 11.96
C LEU A 650 -0.30 8.82 10.45
N ASP A 651 0.76 8.70 9.68
CA ASP A 651 0.71 8.82 8.24
C ASP A 651 -0.20 7.76 7.59
N PRO A 652 0.02 6.46 7.82
CA PRO A 652 -0.85 5.44 7.26
C PRO A 652 -2.28 5.49 7.83
N LEU A 653 -2.46 5.83 9.12
CA LEU A 653 -3.80 5.92 9.71
C LEU A 653 -4.62 7.07 9.12
N LEU A 654 -4.03 8.23 8.92
CA LEU A 654 -4.72 9.37 8.30
C LEU A 654 -5.02 9.08 6.82
N ALA A 655 -4.13 8.39 6.12
CA ALA A 655 -4.38 7.93 4.76
C ALA A 655 -5.54 6.93 4.70
N ALA A 656 -5.60 5.98 5.65
CA ALA A 656 -6.70 5.04 5.76
C ALA A 656 -8.03 5.75 6.04
N ILE A 657 -8.05 6.69 6.99
CA ILE A 657 -9.26 7.46 7.33
C ILE A 657 -9.78 8.22 6.11
N ALA A 658 -8.92 8.95 5.41
CA ALA A 658 -9.31 9.71 4.23
C ALA A 658 -10.00 8.84 3.17
N GLN A 659 -9.49 7.62 2.95
CA GLN A 659 -10.09 6.67 2.01
C GLN A 659 -11.41 6.06 2.52
N LEU A 660 -11.47 5.73 3.83
CA LEU A 660 -12.64 5.09 4.44
C LEU A 660 -13.82 6.07 4.57
N GLU A 661 -13.56 7.34 4.87
CA GLU A 661 -14.59 8.40 4.91
C GLU A 661 -15.25 8.60 3.54
N VAL A 662 -14.42 8.59 2.48
CA VAL A 662 -14.89 8.75 1.10
C VAL A 662 -15.73 7.54 0.64
N ARG A 663 -15.31 6.33 0.98
CA ARG A 663 -15.98 5.09 0.55
C ARG A 663 -17.14 4.66 1.46
N ALA A 664 -17.44 5.44 2.50
CA ALA A 664 -18.46 5.15 3.50
C ALA A 664 -18.33 3.74 4.14
N SER A 665 -17.10 3.22 4.25
CA SER A 665 -16.84 1.92 4.89
C SER A 665 -16.79 2.06 6.41
N LEU A 666 -17.95 2.17 7.04
CA LEU A 666 -18.10 2.46 8.47
C LEU A 666 -17.43 1.44 9.39
N GLN A 667 -17.34 0.17 8.96
CA GLN A 667 -16.80 -0.92 9.77
C GLN A 667 -15.34 -0.73 10.18
N SER A 668 -14.48 -0.33 9.22
CA SER A 668 -13.06 -0.09 9.46
C SER A 668 -12.78 1.33 9.93
N LEU A 669 -13.72 2.27 9.70
CA LEU A 669 -13.54 3.68 10.03
C LEU A 669 -13.46 3.90 11.55
N ARG A 670 -14.34 3.23 12.33
CA ARG A 670 -14.29 3.26 13.78
C ARG A 670 -12.95 2.79 14.34
N GLN A 671 -12.41 1.70 13.78
CA GLN A 671 -11.10 1.18 14.16
C GLN A 671 -9.98 2.16 13.79
N ALA A 672 -10.04 2.76 12.60
CA ALA A 672 -9.08 3.74 12.16
C ALA A 672 -9.05 4.98 13.09
N TYR A 673 -10.23 5.49 13.48
CA TYR A 673 -10.32 6.58 14.45
C TYR A 673 -9.74 6.20 15.82
N ALA A 674 -10.07 4.99 16.33
CA ALA A 674 -9.57 4.51 17.62
C ALA A 674 -8.04 4.35 17.61
N ALA A 675 -7.47 3.78 16.56
CA ALA A 675 -6.03 3.64 16.38
C ALA A 675 -5.33 5.01 16.27
N THR A 676 -5.94 5.95 15.54
CA THR A 676 -5.42 7.32 15.40
C THR A 676 -5.46 8.07 16.72
N ALA A 677 -6.53 7.92 17.51
CA ALA A 677 -6.61 8.48 18.84
C ALA A 677 -5.46 7.98 19.74
N PHE A 678 -5.17 6.68 19.68
CA PHE A 678 -4.08 6.10 20.46
C PHE A 678 -2.70 6.53 19.93
N ALA A 679 -2.52 6.64 18.61
CA ALA A 679 -1.29 7.17 18.02
C ALA A 679 -1.01 8.62 18.47
N TYR A 680 -2.02 9.50 18.41
CA TYR A 680 -1.89 10.88 18.92
C TYR A 680 -1.62 10.93 20.42
N ALA A 681 -2.23 10.07 21.20
CA ALA A 681 -1.94 9.97 22.64
C ALA A 681 -0.47 9.58 22.88
N GLN A 682 0.08 8.64 22.11
CA GLN A 682 1.50 8.25 22.18
C GLN A 682 2.46 9.39 21.82
N THR A 683 2.07 10.29 20.90
CA THR A 683 2.87 11.46 20.51
C THR A 683 2.70 12.67 21.45
N GLY A 684 1.83 12.58 22.44
CA GLY A 684 1.55 13.67 23.38
C GLY A 684 0.57 14.73 22.88
N ASN A 685 0.00 14.53 21.68
CA ASN A 685 -1.03 15.44 21.16
C ASN A 685 -2.42 15.08 21.74
N SER A 686 -2.66 15.50 22.98
CA SER A 686 -3.89 15.18 23.72
C SER A 686 -5.15 15.74 23.06
N VAL A 687 -5.05 16.87 22.37
CA VAL A 687 -6.19 17.51 21.70
C VAL A 687 -6.67 16.66 20.54
N GLN A 688 -5.77 16.27 19.64
CA GLN A 688 -6.11 15.42 18.52
C GLN A 688 -6.54 14.03 18.99
N ALA A 689 -5.86 13.47 19.98
CA ALA A 689 -6.25 12.20 20.59
C ALA A 689 -7.70 12.21 21.09
N ALA A 690 -8.13 13.29 21.77
CA ALA A 690 -9.50 13.43 22.24
C ALA A 690 -10.52 13.56 21.09
N ILE A 691 -10.20 14.32 20.05
CA ILE A 691 -11.06 14.49 18.87
C ILE A 691 -11.29 13.13 18.17
N TYR A 692 -10.22 12.38 17.90
CA TYR A 692 -10.35 11.09 17.23
C TYR A 692 -10.99 10.02 18.12
N LEU A 693 -10.81 10.10 19.45
CA LEU A 693 -11.49 9.22 20.39
C LEU A 693 -13.00 9.48 20.40
N ASP A 694 -13.42 10.74 20.31
CA ASP A 694 -14.83 11.10 20.21
C ASP A 694 -15.44 10.64 18.87
N ARG A 695 -14.72 10.81 17.77
CA ARG A 695 -15.11 10.25 16.47
C ARG A 695 -15.27 8.72 16.51
N ALA A 696 -14.33 8.01 17.16
CA ALA A 696 -14.41 6.55 17.33
C ALA A 696 -15.63 6.11 18.15
N ARG A 697 -16.01 6.90 19.17
CA ARG A 697 -17.21 6.64 20.00
C ARG A 697 -18.51 6.93 19.26
N SER A 698 -18.49 7.91 18.38
CA SER A 698 -19.66 8.33 17.60
C SER A 698 -19.90 7.47 16.36
N ALA A 699 -18.86 6.80 15.85
CA ALA A 699 -18.96 5.90 14.72
C ALA A 699 -19.53 4.56 15.18
N ASP A 700 -20.64 4.13 14.58
CA ASP A 700 -21.28 2.85 14.86
C ASP A 700 -21.32 1.98 13.61
N GLY A 701 -21.31 0.66 13.79
CA GLY A 701 -21.44 -0.31 12.72
C GLY A 701 -20.98 -1.70 13.14
N PRO A 702 -21.56 -2.73 12.52
CA PRO A 702 -21.19 -4.11 12.81
C PRO A 702 -19.74 -4.37 12.36
N ALA A 703 -18.99 -5.08 13.19
CA ALA A 703 -17.62 -5.44 12.88
C ALA A 703 -17.32 -6.88 13.33
N ARG A 704 -16.35 -7.51 12.66
CA ARG A 704 -15.81 -8.79 13.10
C ARG A 704 -15.23 -8.66 14.51
N PHE A 705 -15.33 -9.71 15.31
CA PHE A 705 -14.82 -9.74 16.67
C PHE A 705 -13.37 -9.21 16.80
N ALA A 706 -12.46 -9.63 15.91
CA ALA A 706 -11.07 -9.19 15.94
C ALA A 706 -10.93 -7.67 15.75
N VAL A 707 -11.76 -7.07 14.87
CA VAL A 707 -11.80 -5.62 14.63
C VAL A 707 -12.39 -4.90 15.84
N SER A 708 -13.52 -5.37 16.37
CA SER A 708 -14.16 -4.77 17.55
C SER A 708 -13.22 -4.80 18.76
N SER A 709 -12.60 -5.94 19.06
CA SER A 709 -11.68 -6.08 20.18
C SER A 709 -10.46 -5.15 20.07
N SER A 710 -9.89 -5.04 18.86
CA SER A 710 -8.79 -4.11 18.60
C SER A 710 -9.22 -2.64 18.74
N THR A 711 -10.43 -2.31 18.28
CA THR A 711 -11.00 -0.97 18.39
C THR A 711 -11.18 -0.56 19.84
N GLU A 712 -11.82 -1.39 20.65
CA GLU A 712 -12.07 -1.14 22.08
C GLU A 712 -10.74 -1.04 22.85
N PHE A 713 -9.79 -1.93 22.56
CA PHE A 713 -8.46 -1.85 23.15
C PHE A 713 -7.76 -0.51 22.83
N CYS A 714 -7.78 -0.06 21.56
CA CYS A 714 -7.17 1.21 21.17
C CYS A 714 -7.86 2.40 21.85
N MET A 715 -9.21 2.40 21.94
CA MET A 715 -9.97 3.43 22.61
C MET A 715 -9.66 3.51 24.10
N ASP A 716 -9.59 2.38 24.79
CA ASP A 716 -9.28 2.33 26.21
C ASP A 716 -7.81 2.71 26.49
N MET A 717 -6.88 2.32 25.63
CA MET A 717 -5.49 2.73 25.73
C MET A 717 -5.34 4.25 25.48
N ALA A 718 -6.01 4.80 24.47
CA ALA A 718 -6.03 6.24 24.24
C ALA A 718 -6.61 6.99 25.44
N SER A 719 -7.75 6.56 25.98
CA SER A 719 -8.37 7.12 27.17
C SER A 719 -7.42 7.08 28.37
N ARG A 720 -6.71 5.97 28.54
CA ARG A 720 -5.74 5.79 29.63
C ARG A 720 -4.56 6.77 29.52
N TRP A 721 -4.03 6.96 28.31
CA TRP A 721 -2.95 7.90 28.07
C TRP A 721 -3.38 9.35 28.23
N LEU A 722 -4.66 9.64 28.02
CA LEU A 722 -5.29 10.93 28.31
C LEU A 722 -5.61 11.14 29.80
N GLY A 723 -5.37 10.13 30.65
CA GLY A 723 -5.55 10.24 32.11
C GLY A 723 -6.94 9.85 32.61
N ASP A 724 -7.76 9.16 31.80
CA ASP A 724 -9.05 8.65 32.25
C ASP A 724 -8.87 7.56 33.33
N PRO A 725 -9.35 7.79 34.58
CA PRO A 725 -9.16 6.84 35.69
C PRO A 725 -9.92 5.51 35.48
N GLU A 726 -11.03 5.53 34.72
CA GLU A 726 -11.88 4.35 34.52
C GLU A 726 -11.34 3.42 33.42
N ALA A 727 -10.45 3.92 32.56
CA ALA A 727 -9.91 3.15 31.45
C ALA A 727 -9.19 1.86 31.92
N LYS A 728 -8.51 1.92 33.05
CA LYS A 728 -7.90 0.75 33.68
C LYS A 728 -8.94 -0.35 33.96
N ASP A 729 -10.04 0.01 34.60
CA ASP A 729 -11.06 -0.94 35.01
C ASP A 729 -11.81 -1.50 33.80
N ARG A 730 -11.96 -0.71 32.74
CA ARG A 730 -12.50 -1.20 31.44
C ARG A 730 -11.59 -2.26 30.83
N LEU A 731 -10.27 -2.01 30.77
CA LEU A 731 -9.29 -2.98 30.27
C LEU A 731 -9.26 -4.27 31.10
N ILE A 732 -9.35 -4.21 32.43
CA ILE A 732 -9.42 -5.40 33.30
C ILE A 732 -10.70 -6.18 33.01
N ARG A 733 -11.86 -5.51 32.96
CA ARG A 733 -13.15 -6.18 32.65
C ARG A 733 -13.14 -6.83 31.25
N ALA A 734 -12.54 -6.16 30.25
CA ALA A 734 -12.36 -6.75 28.93
C ALA A 734 -11.46 -7.99 29.00
N GLY A 735 -10.35 -7.91 29.73
CA GLY A 735 -9.46 -9.06 29.97
C GLY A 735 -10.17 -10.24 30.64
N GLU A 736 -10.96 -10.01 31.67
CA GLU A 736 -11.79 -11.04 32.34
C GLU A 736 -12.84 -11.64 31.39
N ALA A 737 -13.46 -10.83 30.54
CA ALA A 737 -14.42 -11.30 29.55
C ALA A 737 -13.77 -12.20 28.50
N HIS A 738 -12.58 -11.82 28.01
CA HIS A 738 -11.79 -12.64 27.09
C HIS A 738 -11.32 -13.92 27.75
N PHE A 739 -10.87 -13.87 29.01
CA PHE A 739 -10.44 -15.03 29.78
C PHE A 739 -11.55 -16.07 29.90
N ARG A 740 -12.77 -15.65 30.28
CA ARG A 740 -13.94 -16.54 30.39
C ARG A 740 -14.31 -17.22 29.08
N LYS A 741 -13.92 -16.65 27.94
CA LYS A 741 -14.16 -17.19 26.59
C LYS A 741 -12.95 -17.92 26.02
N GLY A 742 -11.95 -18.26 26.83
CA GLY A 742 -10.74 -18.95 26.39
C GLY A 742 -9.83 -18.15 25.45
N ARG A 743 -10.03 -16.83 25.32
CA ARG A 743 -9.27 -15.93 24.45
C ARG A 743 -8.06 -15.35 25.20
N TYR A 744 -7.12 -16.20 25.57
CA TYR A 744 -6.04 -15.88 26.52
C TYR A 744 -5.09 -14.82 25.98
N THR A 745 -4.85 -14.77 24.67
CA THR A 745 -3.99 -13.75 24.05
C THR A 745 -4.56 -12.35 24.22
N LEU A 746 -5.83 -12.15 23.89
CA LEU A 746 -6.51 -10.86 24.04
C LEU A 746 -6.67 -10.48 25.52
N ALA A 747 -7.00 -11.45 26.36
CA ALA A 747 -7.04 -11.25 27.81
C ALA A 747 -5.70 -10.71 28.34
N GLY A 748 -4.59 -11.33 27.93
CA GLY A 748 -3.24 -10.92 28.30
C GLY A 748 -2.89 -9.51 27.82
N ILE A 749 -3.26 -9.15 26.58
CA ILE A 749 -3.03 -7.83 26.00
C ILE A 749 -3.81 -6.74 26.77
N CYS A 750 -5.09 -6.96 27.05
CA CYS A 750 -5.91 -6.02 27.81
C CYS A 750 -5.39 -5.82 29.25
N VAL A 751 -5.13 -6.91 29.96
CA VAL A 751 -4.62 -6.84 31.35
C VAL A 751 -3.22 -6.23 31.38
N PHE A 752 -2.35 -6.55 30.40
CA PHE A 752 -1.04 -5.90 30.26
C PHE A 752 -1.18 -4.37 30.08
N GLY A 753 -2.10 -3.92 29.22
CA GLY A 753 -2.42 -2.48 29.05
C GLY A 753 -2.86 -1.82 30.36
N ALA A 754 -3.63 -2.53 31.18
CA ALA A 754 -4.12 -2.05 32.47
C ALA A 754 -3.05 -1.93 33.56
N THR A 755 -1.94 -2.66 33.48
CA THR A 755 -0.97 -2.82 34.59
C THR A 755 0.02 -1.67 34.76
N VAL A 756 -0.12 -0.53 34.02
CA VAL A 756 0.77 0.65 34.20
C VAL A 756 0.75 1.16 35.65
N ASN A 757 -0.41 1.18 36.31
CA ASN A 757 -0.56 1.44 37.75
C ASN A 757 -1.36 0.30 38.37
N GLY A 758 -0.91 -0.95 38.11
CA GLY A 758 -1.58 -2.16 38.56
C GLY A 758 -1.51 -2.39 40.06
N THR A 759 -2.51 -3.09 40.58
CA THR A 759 -2.51 -3.65 41.92
C THR A 759 -1.82 -5.02 41.92
N VAL A 760 -1.49 -5.54 43.10
CA VAL A 760 -0.96 -6.91 43.22
C VAL A 760 -1.87 -7.94 42.56
N LYS A 761 -3.20 -7.76 42.67
CA LYS A 761 -4.19 -8.63 42.03
C LYS A 761 -4.06 -8.63 40.51
N ASP A 762 -3.90 -7.43 39.91
CA ASP A 762 -3.74 -7.28 38.46
C ASP A 762 -2.45 -7.96 37.95
N PHE A 763 -1.35 -7.84 38.72
CA PHE A 763 -0.11 -8.51 38.37
C PHE A 763 -0.18 -10.05 38.50
N LEU A 764 -0.85 -10.57 39.53
CA LEU A 764 -1.07 -12.01 39.65
C LEU A 764 -1.93 -12.54 38.49
N PHE A 765 -2.96 -11.82 38.11
CA PHE A 765 -3.80 -12.19 36.97
C PHE A 765 -3.00 -12.13 35.64
N LEU A 766 -2.14 -11.14 35.45
CA LEU A 766 -1.25 -11.08 34.29
C LEU A 766 -0.25 -12.26 34.27
N GLU A 767 0.30 -12.66 35.45
CA GLU A 767 1.20 -13.79 35.59
C GLU A 767 0.49 -15.12 35.24
N GLU A 768 -0.76 -15.30 35.68
CA GLU A 768 -1.61 -16.43 35.32
C GLU A 768 -1.84 -16.51 33.81
N LEU A 769 -2.28 -15.40 33.20
CA LEU A 769 -2.51 -15.30 31.76
C LEU A 769 -1.25 -15.59 30.94
N ALA A 770 -0.09 -15.09 31.38
CA ALA A 770 1.17 -15.37 30.73
C ALA A 770 1.55 -16.86 30.78
N GLY A 771 1.11 -17.59 31.82
CA GLY A 771 1.26 -19.03 31.93
C GLY A 771 0.40 -19.86 30.96
N LEU A 772 -0.71 -19.28 30.47
CA LEU A 772 -1.65 -19.88 29.51
C LEU A 772 -1.30 -19.53 28.05
N ARG A 773 -0.26 -18.72 27.83
CA ARG A 773 0.14 -18.23 26.51
C ARG A 773 1.53 -18.73 26.15
N GLN A 774 1.86 -18.67 24.88
CA GLN A 774 3.14 -19.07 24.31
C GLN A 774 3.88 -17.86 23.70
N GLY A 775 5.20 -17.98 23.68
CA GLY A 775 6.07 -17.06 22.92
C GLY A 775 6.57 -15.85 23.71
N PRO A 776 7.44 -15.04 23.06
CA PRO A 776 8.24 -14.02 23.75
C PRO A 776 7.39 -12.89 24.35
N LEU A 777 6.23 -12.58 23.76
CA LEU A 777 5.31 -11.57 24.31
C LEU A 777 4.68 -12.03 25.64
N ALA A 778 4.38 -13.32 25.76
CA ALA A 778 3.90 -13.93 27.00
C ALA A 778 4.98 -13.96 28.08
N GLU A 779 6.21 -14.33 27.72
CA GLU A 779 7.36 -14.34 28.61
C GLU A 779 7.67 -12.93 29.13
N MET A 780 7.72 -11.94 28.26
CA MET A 780 7.88 -10.53 28.64
C MET A 780 6.76 -10.07 29.58
N SER A 781 5.50 -10.40 29.30
CA SER A 781 4.37 -10.07 30.16
C SER A 781 4.50 -10.67 31.55
N ARG A 782 5.00 -11.89 31.65
CA ARG A 782 5.31 -12.58 32.91
C ARG A 782 6.41 -11.84 33.69
N THR A 783 7.51 -11.48 33.00
CA THR A 783 8.62 -10.74 33.60
C THR A 783 8.14 -9.38 34.13
N VAL A 784 7.31 -8.66 33.36
CA VAL A 784 6.69 -7.39 33.79
C VAL A 784 5.81 -7.60 35.03
N ALA A 785 4.98 -8.64 35.07
CA ALA A 785 4.11 -8.93 36.20
C ALA A 785 4.92 -9.20 37.49
N ILE A 786 5.93 -10.06 37.40
CA ILE A 786 6.80 -10.43 38.55
C ILE A 786 7.60 -9.22 39.02
N GLY A 787 8.26 -8.48 38.12
CA GLY A 787 9.06 -7.31 38.43
C GLY A 787 8.27 -6.19 39.08
N SER A 788 7.07 -5.90 38.53
CA SER A 788 6.16 -4.89 39.08
C SER A 788 5.65 -5.29 40.48
N ARG A 789 5.26 -6.55 40.67
CA ARG A 789 4.76 -7.07 41.96
C ARG A 789 5.85 -7.02 43.03
N LYS A 790 7.07 -7.41 42.67
CA LYS A 790 8.23 -7.41 43.58
C LYS A 790 8.87 -6.06 43.77
N LYS A 791 8.53 -5.11 42.92
CA LYS A 791 9.20 -3.79 42.76
C LYS A 791 10.72 -3.95 42.55
N ASP A 792 11.10 -4.91 41.72
CA ASP A 792 12.48 -5.29 41.46
C ASP A 792 12.99 -4.62 40.19
N ALA A 793 13.98 -3.74 40.34
CA ALA A 793 14.55 -2.96 39.23
C ALA A 793 15.31 -3.86 38.22
N ALA A 794 15.96 -4.94 38.67
CA ALA A 794 16.71 -5.82 37.78
C ALA A 794 15.76 -6.60 36.86
N ILE A 795 14.68 -7.14 37.41
CA ILE A 795 13.65 -7.85 36.64
C ILE A 795 12.97 -6.89 35.65
N MET A 796 12.75 -5.63 36.03
CA MET A 796 12.16 -4.63 35.11
C MET A 796 13.14 -4.22 34.00
N LEU A 797 14.45 -4.20 34.23
CA LEU A 797 15.45 -4.01 33.18
C LEU A 797 15.47 -5.19 32.22
N GLU A 798 15.39 -6.41 32.73
CA GLU A 798 15.23 -7.61 31.88
C GLU A 798 13.97 -7.52 31.00
N ALA A 799 12.84 -7.09 31.57
CA ALA A 799 11.62 -6.87 30.80
C ALA A 799 11.80 -5.78 29.72
N ALA A 800 12.56 -4.72 30.01
CA ALA A 800 12.87 -3.69 29.03
C ALA A 800 13.75 -4.22 27.87
N GLU A 801 14.72 -5.09 28.17
CA GLU A 801 15.55 -5.77 27.17
C GLU A 801 14.71 -6.74 26.31
N GLN A 802 13.79 -7.50 26.91
CA GLN A 802 12.85 -8.37 26.19
C GLN A 802 11.96 -7.54 25.26
N ALA A 803 11.46 -6.39 25.71
CA ALA A 803 10.67 -5.47 24.88
C ALA A 803 11.50 -4.87 23.74
N ALA A 804 12.78 -4.54 23.97
CA ALA A 804 13.70 -4.09 22.94
C ALA A 804 13.92 -5.16 21.85
N GLY A 805 14.06 -6.44 22.26
CA GLY A 805 14.17 -7.56 21.34
C GLY A 805 12.94 -7.77 20.44
N LEU A 806 11.78 -7.28 20.88
CA LEU A 806 10.53 -7.25 20.10
C LEU A 806 10.28 -5.91 19.42
N GLU A 807 11.16 -4.94 19.59
CA GLU A 807 11.04 -3.57 19.09
C GLU A 807 9.73 -2.88 19.53
N LEU A 808 9.32 -3.10 20.78
CA LEU A 808 8.11 -2.50 21.37
C LEU A 808 8.50 -1.28 22.21
N ASP A 809 8.71 -0.14 21.54
CA ASP A 809 9.31 1.07 22.12
C ASP A 809 8.54 1.57 23.36
N ALA A 810 7.20 1.64 23.31
CA ALA A 810 6.41 2.10 24.45
C ALA A 810 6.46 1.13 25.65
N VAL A 811 6.56 -0.17 25.40
CA VAL A 811 6.70 -1.19 26.46
C VAL A 811 8.09 -1.10 27.08
N GLN A 812 9.12 -0.98 26.24
CA GLN A 812 10.50 -0.81 26.68
C GLN A 812 10.64 0.45 27.56
N ALA A 813 10.12 1.58 27.08
CA ALA A 813 10.15 2.85 27.83
C ALA A 813 9.42 2.72 29.17
N ARG A 814 8.26 2.06 29.18
CA ARG A 814 7.51 1.81 30.41
C ARG A 814 8.28 0.94 31.41
N CYS A 815 8.87 -0.17 30.97
CA CYS A 815 9.65 -1.06 31.81
C CYS A 815 10.90 -0.35 32.38
N ALA A 816 11.57 0.45 31.52
CA ALA A 816 12.71 1.26 31.94
C ALA A 816 12.31 2.34 32.99
N ALA A 817 11.15 3.01 32.81
CA ALA A 817 10.64 3.98 33.76
C ALA A 817 10.34 3.35 35.13
N LEU A 818 9.70 2.19 35.17
CA LEU A 818 9.46 1.45 36.41
C LEU A 818 10.76 0.94 37.05
N ALA A 819 11.71 0.45 36.24
CA ALA A 819 13.04 0.06 36.71
C ALA A 819 13.78 1.24 37.35
N PHE A 820 13.69 2.42 36.75
CA PHE A 820 14.28 3.65 37.29
C PHE A 820 13.68 4.00 38.66
N ASP A 821 12.36 4.02 38.78
CA ASP A 821 11.66 4.35 40.02
C ASP A 821 11.96 3.34 41.13
N PHE A 822 11.99 2.05 40.83
CA PHE A 822 12.30 1.00 41.79
C PHE A 822 13.77 1.05 42.23
N ALA A 823 14.69 1.27 41.27
CA ALA A 823 16.12 1.41 41.55
C ALA A 823 16.40 2.64 42.43
N LYS A 824 15.76 3.78 42.15
CA LYS A 824 15.86 4.99 42.94
C LYS A 824 15.33 4.80 44.37
N GLY A 825 14.18 4.12 44.49
CA GLY A 825 13.61 3.79 45.80
C GLY A 825 14.48 2.84 46.65
N ALA A 826 15.25 1.98 46.02
CA ALA A 826 16.15 1.04 46.64
C ALA A 826 17.60 1.54 46.77
N GLY A 827 17.92 2.74 46.23
CA GLY A 827 19.30 3.29 46.29
C GLY A 827 20.27 2.63 45.30
N LEU A 828 19.77 1.91 44.25
CA LEU A 828 20.56 1.19 43.26
C LEU A 828 20.99 2.11 42.12
N THR A 829 22.02 2.90 42.30
CA THR A 829 22.45 3.92 41.34
C THR A 829 22.82 3.35 39.97
N ALA A 830 23.47 2.20 39.89
CA ALA A 830 23.84 1.59 38.60
C ALA A 830 22.61 1.20 37.77
N SER A 831 21.62 0.53 38.39
CA SER A 831 20.37 0.16 37.72
C SER A 831 19.54 1.38 37.33
N ALA A 832 19.54 2.42 38.16
CA ALA A 832 18.85 3.67 37.86
C ALA A 832 19.47 4.39 36.62
N ASN A 833 20.78 4.43 36.52
CA ASN A 833 21.48 5.04 35.38
C ASN A 833 21.25 4.20 34.09
N ALA A 834 21.30 2.89 34.17
CA ALA A 834 20.98 2.02 33.02
C ALA A 834 19.55 2.25 32.51
N ALA A 835 18.58 2.27 33.43
CA ALA A 835 17.19 2.56 33.09
C ALA A 835 17.00 3.95 32.48
N TYR A 836 17.70 4.95 33.01
CA TYR A 836 17.65 6.31 32.48
C TYR A 836 18.24 6.41 31.06
N SER A 837 19.38 5.78 30.80
CA SER A 837 19.99 5.73 29.47
C SER A 837 19.04 5.11 28.42
N MET A 838 18.31 4.04 28.81
CA MET A 838 17.28 3.47 27.92
C MET A 838 16.14 4.46 27.65
N LEU A 839 15.68 5.18 28.66
CA LEU A 839 14.63 6.19 28.48
C LEU A 839 15.06 7.35 27.59
N GLU A 840 16.30 7.77 27.73
CA GLU A 840 16.86 8.86 26.91
C GLU A 840 16.91 8.45 25.42
N SER A 841 17.34 7.22 25.13
CA SER A 841 17.35 6.70 23.76
C SER A 841 15.97 6.56 23.11
N LEU A 842 14.91 6.48 23.92
CA LEU A 842 13.51 6.34 23.46
C LEU A 842 12.72 7.66 23.50
N SER A 843 13.34 8.75 23.95
CA SER A 843 12.65 10.04 24.18
C SER A 843 12.04 10.64 22.91
N GLU A 844 12.61 10.37 21.75
CA GLU A 844 12.08 10.81 20.45
C GLU A 844 10.94 9.92 19.96
N SER A 845 11.04 8.59 20.16
CA SER A 845 10.02 7.65 19.68
C SER A 845 8.78 7.58 20.58
N VAL A 846 8.93 7.81 21.88
CA VAL A 846 7.83 7.76 22.87
C VAL A 846 7.83 8.99 23.80
N PRO A 847 7.51 10.18 23.30
CA PRO A 847 7.64 11.44 24.07
C PRO A 847 6.60 11.59 25.19
N ALA A 848 5.49 10.87 25.14
CA ALA A 848 4.33 11.10 26.01
C ALA A 848 3.98 9.92 26.93
N LEU A 849 4.98 9.14 27.36
CA LEU A 849 4.72 8.01 28.25
C LEU A 849 4.11 8.50 29.58
N PRO A 850 2.97 7.96 30.08
CA PRO A 850 2.30 8.43 31.29
C PRO A 850 3.11 8.35 32.59
N ILE A 851 4.19 7.57 32.62
CA ILE A 851 5.07 7.34 33.79
C ILE A 851 6.52 7.76 33.55
N MET A 852 6.73 8.82 32.80
CA MET A 852 8.09 9.33 32.63
C MET A 852 8.62 9.93 33.94
N PRO A 853 9.91 9.71 34.30
CA PRO A 853 10.52 10.34 35.45
C PRO A 853 10.46 11.87 35.34
N ARG A 854 9.99 12.54 36.42
CA ARG A 854 9.89 14.01 36.43
C ARG A 854 11.24 14.72 36.48
N ASN A 855 12.29 14.07 36.97
CA ASN A 855 13.64 14.61 37.02
C ASN A 855 14.45 14.06 35.81
N LYS A 856 14.64 14.92 34.85
CA LYS A 856 15.48 14.64 33.67
C LYS A 856 16.95 14.85 34.05
N GLY A 857 17.74 13.80 34.18
CA GLY A 857 19.18 13.86 34.32
C GLY A 857 19.73 12.58 34.93
N PRO A 858 20.90 12.10 34.50
CA PRO A 858 21.55 10.96 35.13
C PRO A 858 21.77 11.23 36.60
N LEU A 859 21.64 10.17 37.43
CA LEU A 859 21.82 10.28 38.85
C LEU A 859 23.30 10.50 39.20
N LEU A 860 23.64 11.75 39.37
CA LEU A 860 24.89 12.11 40.02
C LEU A 860 24.76 11.86 41.54
N THR A 861 25.80 11.26 42.15
CA THR A 861 25.88 11.24 43.59
C THR A 861 25.95 12.66 44.11
N GLU A 862 25.58 12.89 45.36
CA GLU A 862 25.64 14.24 46.00
C GLU A 862 27.00 14.89 45.81
N ARG A 863 28.05 14.07 45.89
CA ARG A 863 29.42 14.51 45.73
C ARG A 863 29.76 14.85 44.25
N GLU A 864 29.33 14.02 43.32
CA GLU A 864 29.50 14.29 41.91
C GLU A 864 28.72 15.53 41.47
N ARG A 865 27.49 15.73 42.01
CA ARG A 865 26.68 16.93 41.72
C ARG A 865 27.37 18.18 42.22
N GLN A 866 27.85 18.19 43.47
CA GLN A 866 28.59 19.30 44.07
C GLN A 866 29.81 19.68 43.22
N ILE A 867 30.62 18.68 42.83
CA ILE A 867 31.83 18.89 41.98
C ILE A 867 31.45 19.40 40.60
N ALA A 868 30.40 18.83 40.00
CA ALA A 868 29.93 19.17 38.69
C ALA A 868 29.38 20.62 38.65
N THR A 869 28.62 21.03 39.66
CA THR A 869 28.11 22.40 39.80
C THR A 869 29.25 23.39 39.88
N LEU A 870 30.22 23.14 40.73
CA LEU A 870 31.40 24.00 40.85
C LEU A 870 32.20 24.07 39.58
N ALA A 871 32.37 22.92 38.90
CA ALA A 871 33.06 22.86 37.64
C ALA A 871 32.32 23.58 36.50
N GLY A 872 31.00 23.42 36.41
CA GLY A 872 30.16 24.15 35.46
C GLY A 872 30.23 25.66 35.64
N ASN A 873 30.34 26.13 36.91
CA ASN A 873 30.53 27.53 37.26
C ASN A 873 31.96 28.04 37.04
N GLY A 874 32.85 27.23 36.42
CA GLY A 874 34.20 27.65 36.07
C GLY A 874 35.24 27.58 37.17
N VAL A 875 34.92 27.02 38.36
CA VAL A 875 35.86 26.89 39.50
C VAL A 875 36.96 25.86 39.14
N SER A 876 38.24 26.17 39.36
CA SER A 876 39.34 25.28 38.98
C SER A 876 39.35 23.96 39.79
N ASN A 877 39.94 22.87 39.27
CA ASN A 877 40.01 21.60 39.99
C ASN A 877 40.75 21.73 41.34
N LYS A 878 41.69 22.68 41.43
CA LYS A 878 42.43 22.95 42.66
C LYS A 878 41.54 23.64 43.72
N ASP A 879 40.73 24.58 43.30
CA ASP A 879 39.83 25.31 44.22
C ASP A 879 38.64 24.42 44.60
N ILE A 880 38.12 23.56 43.67
CA ILE A 880 37.12 22.53 43.98
C ILE A 880 37.69 21.55 45.02
N ALA A 881 38.96 21.13 44.88
CA ALA A 881 39.60 20.22 45.78
C ALA A 881 39.71 20.81 47.18
N LEU A 882 40.04 22.11 47.31
CA LEU A 882 40.09 22.86 48.54
C LEU A 882 38.70 23.01 49.19
N GLU A 883 37.70 23.40 48.40
CA GLU A 883 36.34 23.64 48.89
C GLU A 883 35.67 22.36 49.35
N VAL A 884 35.91 21.31 48.65
CA VAL A 884 35.26 20.00 48.84
C VAL A 884 36.05 19.09 49.79
N GLY A 885 37.31 19.49 50.16
CA GLY A 885 38.16 18.76 51.13
C GLY A 885 38.72 17.41 50.62
N ILE A 886 39.02 17.30 49.31
CA ILE A 886 39.55 16.12 48.65
C ILE A 886 40.78 16.46 47.79
N SER A 887 41.48 15.43 47.26
CA SER A 887 42.63 15.67 46.39
C SER A 887 42.20 16.11 44.99
N VAL A 888 43.03 16.89 44.28
CA VAL A 888 42.79 17.30 42.88
C VAL A 888 42.57 16.08 41.99
N ARG A 889 43.32 15.00 42.21
CA ARG A 889 43.18 13.76 41.47
C ARG A 889 41.80 13.08 41.69
N THR A 890 41.27 13.24 42.90
CA THR A 890 39.92 12.75 43.24
C THR A 890 38.84 13.57 42.53
N VAL A 891 39.04 14.92 42.43
CA VAL A 891 38.14 15.79 41.63
C VAL A 891 38.14 15.42 40.17
N GLU A 892 39.32 15.16 39.59
CA GLU A 892 39.44 14.69 38.18
C GLU A 892 38.74 13.37 37.96
N GLY A 893 38.88 12.42 38.90
CA GLY A 893 38.17 11.16 38.85
C GLY A 893 36.65 11.33 38.89
N HIS A 894 36.14 12.19 39.76
CA HIS A 894 34.71 12.50 39.81
C HIS A 894 34.24 13.24 38.54
N LEU A 895 34.99 14.18 37.99
CA LEU A 895 34.65 14.88 36.77
C LEU A 895 34.63 13.93 35.57
N TYR A 896 35.58 13.01 35.49
CA TYR A 896 35.56 11.98 34.48
C TYR A 896 34.26 11.13 34.55
N GLN A 897 33.89 10.71 35.76
CA GLN A 897 32.64 9.96 35.99
C GLN A 897 31.41 10.82 35.66
N VAL A 898 31.40 12.10 36.01
CA VAL A 898 30.34 13.06 35.68
C VAL A 898 30.23 13.24 34.18
N PHE A 899 31.36 13.43 33.46
CA PHE A 899 31.35 13.58 32.00
C PHE A 899 30.82 12.33 31.32
N THR A 900 31.24 11.16 31.78
CA THR A 900 30.75 9.87 31.30
C THR A 900 29.26 9.68 31.54
N LYS A 901 28.78 10.05 32.74
CA LYS A 901 27.37 9.94 33.13
C LYS A 901 26.46 10.94 32.43
N LEU A 902 26.96 12.16 32.12
CA LEU A 902 26.21 13.22 31.47
C LEU A 902 26.37 13.19 29.93
N GLY A 903 27.24 12.33 29.38
CA GLY A 903 27.52 12.27 27.95
C GLY A 903 28.18 13.52 27.38
N VAL A 904 28.87 14.34 28.24
CA VAL A 904 29.52 15.59 27.83
C VAL A 904 31.02 15.39 27.69
N SER A 905 31.64 16.15 26.79
CA SER A 905 33.06 16.07 26.52
C SER A 905 33.87 17.22 27.07
N SER A 906 33.24 18.30 27.54
CA SER A 906 33.90 19.48 28.02
C SER A 906 33.25 20.01 29.30
N ARG A 907 34.02 20.80 30.03
CA ARG A 907 33.60 21.45 31.28
C ARG A 907 32.52 22.53 31.04
N SER A 908 32.60 23.21 29.90
CA SER A 908 31.62 24.22 29.49
C SER A 908 30.23 23.61 29.24
N ASP A 909 30.17 22.32 28.88
CA ASP A 909 28.92 21.62 28.56
C ASP A 909 28.13 21.30 29.85
N LEU A 910 28.74 21.40 31.02
CA LEU A 910 28.08 21.21 32.32
C LEU A 910 27.14 22.38 32.68
N LEU A 911 27.40 23.57 32.11
CA LEU A 911 26.59 24.77 32.42
C LEU A 911 25.20 24.64 31.77
N GLY A 912 24.16 24.50 32.56
CA GLY A 912 22.76 24.29 32.07
C GLY A 912 22.27 22.86 32.11
N LEU A 913 23.13 21.88 32.40
CA LEU A 913 22.74 20.47 32.57
C LEU A 913 22.56 20.06 34.04
N ILE A 914 23.06 20.85 34.96
CA ILE A 914 23.04 20.58 36.43
C ILE A 914 22.19 21.58 37.16
#